data_63a4eabb4cd00bcb0e30c4cad9beb0fb
#
_entry.id   63a4eabb4cd00bcb0e30c4cad9beb0fb
#
_cell.length_a   1.000
_cell.length_b   1.000
_cell.length_c   1.000
_cell.angle_alpha   90.00
_cell.angle_beta   90.00
_cell.angle_gamma   90.00
#
_symmetry.space_group_name_H-M   'P 1'
#
loop_
_entity.id
_entity.type
_entity.pdbx_description
1 polymer ?
#
loop_
_entity_poly.entity_id
_entity_poly.type
_entity_poly.pdbx_seq_one_letter_code
_entity_poly.pdbx_strand_id
1 'polypeptide(L)'
;MRSLNAFFRRRRLVIALVALSAFCVHARAARPPERTVEGLAGLLGTAISGDVKPDEVIWEASGGLLEETFWGRRILFLGREKGGLRDLYRARVRLTSDGEPLGVHELRNLTDTPVGDDVALEARGERASFATLAFGRIQGVSVLELDGVRASDRPSSLLDRVLMAITAYQETGSFAGLGRTNVVLDVPAQAAKLNLGSDVLDVDFDDPARDLRYRTDERSLRGKDGGQPYAARVVPEIHVHKPFVLWLVDTVRAEVGPEPIAWLENEVFGAKDLLKRTSYSLFAKKQDSALAAQPVEQVVAKVLDASDFEHAADSWPPPTIPSIWKDPKPGEGEWKPVVLPFLKKLRSTTTDASPPAYFYRTVIRPDADRPYSELVLVAMDMRQLELGMQAGYEDPKPTTGSPGEGHLPADPEVYGRVVGTFNGAFKTQHGAYGMMVNRRVLLPPVKGGATVIVNDAHDVGLGSWPPRDEIPADITSFRQNLDPLVEDGVANPTNRQLWGWQIEGTSVLTQRTALCVTAAGHLYYAWGEEIDGPTLGKALRQAGCSYGMHLDMNPAHSGFVFTDIVSPKKGDSHLKLADDRMTIPPDKFVRWSAKDFFYVMLRDTTPHDASGVEWAADGGTQPPPAWMPGVYAGKLTLGSLTVDLLSFEQGHVAFEFRAGTREPASTNVPGVKTTLEDAEAHRVIAAIGLGHTTDSTRYGFQFGSVNGLPLRRGYATLVLGNANAPRITPPGEVPTLTDDEEAVQLPLLVEDGKLEPRARERGEMRRRAALCVTPTNRVIVAQGTHDASDGIAAALIKIGCSRVVELDRGSHHPAFTHRAGSELPPVASYETSVLFALGRPMLPGAFRWKPDGVTQSKTPTSYDYPAPDARPRKRKRHDSEHAAEP
;
A
#
# COMPACT_ATOMS: atom_id res chain seq x y z
N MET A 1 -6.05 30.28 49.85
CA MET A 1 -6.89 30.60 48.65
C MET A 1 -7.14 32.09 48.38
N ARG A 2 -7.08 33.01 49.36
CA ARG A 2 -7.27 34.47 49.12
C ARG A 2 -6.02 35.18 48.55
N SER A 3 -4.82 34.70 48.73
CA SER A 3 -3.58 35.31 48.22
C SER A 3 -3.30 35.01 46.74
N LEU A 4 -3.74 33.85 46.22
CA LEU A 4 -3.54 33.48 44.79
C LEU A 4 -4.44 34.31 43.87
N ASN A 5 -5.65 34.63 44.29
CA ASN A 5 -6.56 35.44 43.50
C ASN A 5 -6.13 36.93 43.32
N ALA A 6 -5.39 37.46 44.32
CA ALA A 6 -4.84 38.81 44.21
C ALA A 6 -3.62 38.88 43.28
N PHE A 7 -2.82 37.82 43.23
CA PHE A 7 -1.67 37.73 42.33
C PHE A 7 -2.11 37.61 40.85
N PHE A 8 -3.13 36.83 40.53
CA PHE A 8 -3.68 36.68 39.17
C PHE A 8 -4.44 37.94 38.71
N ARG A 9 -5.11 38.68 39.60
CA ARG A 9 -5.73 39.94 39.24
C ARG A 9 -4.70 41.03 38.95
N ARG A 10 -3.59 41.12 39.68
CA ARG A 10 -2.52 42.09 39.41
C ARG A 10 -1.80 41.81 38.11
N ARG A 11 -1.52 40.54 37.76
CA ARG A 11 -0.96 40.18 36.47
C ARG A 11 -1.88 40.49 35.30
N ARG A 12 -3.18 40.25 35.41
CA ARG A 12 -4.16 40.65 34.38
C ARG A 12 -4.24 42.16 34.18
N LEU A 13 -4.10 42.93 35.22
CA LEU A 13 -4.11 44.39 35.13
C LEU A 13 -2.82 44.93 34.49
N VAL A 14 -1.68 44.33 34.78
CA VAL A 14 -0.40 44.68 34.17
C VAL A 14 -0.37 44.28 32.68
N ILE A 15 -0.88 43.11 32.35
CA ILE A 15 -1.00 42.69 30.93
C ILE A 15 -1.98 43.59 30.17
N ALA A 16 -3.07 43.99 30.76
CA ALA A 16 -4.02 44.92 30.15
C ALA A 16 -3.46 46.34 30.01
N LEU A 17 -2.66 46.82 30.97
CA LEU A 17 -1.99 48.13 30.92
C LEU A 17 -0.80 48.12 29.94
N VAL A 18 -0.02 47.06 29.82
CA VAL A 18 1.02 46.92 28.81
C VAL A 18 0.40 46.80 27.42
N ALA A 19 -0.72 46.07 27.28
CA ALA A 19 -1.46 46.02 26.01
C ALA A 19 -2.03 47.40 25.63
N LEU A 20 -2.53 48.19 26.60
CA LEU A 20 -3.08 49.52 26.34
C LEU A 20 -2.01 50.59 26.04
N SER A 21 -0.80 50.45 26.66
CA SER A 21 0.32 51.35 26.35
C SER A 21 1.00 51.04 25.02
N ALA A 22 1.00 49.78 24.58
CA ALA A 22 1.39 49.42 23.22
C ALA A 22 0.41 49.93 22.15
N PHE A 23 -0.86 50.15 22.54
CA PHE A 23 -1.90 50.62 21.64
C PHE A 23 -1.70 52.07 21.16
N CYS A 24 -1.05 52.93 21.94
CA CYS A 24 -0.94 54.34 21.61
C CYS A 24 0.29 54.71 20.73
N VAL A 25 1.20 53.81 20.44
CA VAL A 25 2.44 54.13 19.75
C VAL A 25 2.52 53.71 18.27
N HIS A 26 1.60 52.86 17.78
CA HIS A 26 1.74 52.25 16.45
C HIS A 26 0.53 52.37 15.50
N ALA A 27 -0.18 53.47 15.49
CA ALA A 27 -1.28 53.69 14.56
C ALA A 27 -0.86 54.48 13.32
N ARG A 28 -0.04 53.85 12.46
CA ARG A 28 0.08 54.20 11.04
C ARG A 28 0.44 52.95 10.25
N ALA A 29 -0.53 52.36 9.59
CA ALA A 29 -0.24 51.38 8.54
C ALA A 29 0.30 52.09 7.33
N ALA A 30 1.62 51.99 7.11
CA ALA A 30 2.26 52.49 5.88
C ALA A 30 2.18 51.41 4.81
N ARG A 31 1.90 51.78 3.57
CA ARG A 31 2.16 50.95 2.40
C ARG A 31 3.66 50.69 2.33
N PRO A 32 4.11 49.42 2.26
CA PRO A 32 5.53 49.17 2.16
C PRO A 32 6.08 49.74 0.86
N PRO A 33 7.20 50.48 0.87
CA PRO A 33 7.85 50.95 -0.34
C PRO A 33 8.48 49.75 -1.09
N GLU A 34 8.61 49.86 -2.42
CA GLU A 34 9.21 48.84 -3.28
C GLU A 34 10.63 48.41 -2.85
N ARG A 35 11.37 49.20 -2.13
CA ARG A 35 12.71 48.91 -1.59
C ARG A 35 12.70 47.94 -0.40
N THR A 36 11.54 47.63 0.19
CA THR A 36 11.43 46.83 1.39
C THR A 36 11.59 45.31 1.09
N VAL A 37 11.51 44.91 -0.17
CA VAL A 37 11.48 43.49 -0.57
C VAL A 37 12.84 42.85 -0.42
N GLU A 38 13.98 43.54 -0.67
CA GLU A 38 15.32 42.94 -0.53
C GLU A 38 15.68 42.64 0.92
N GLY A 39 15.43 43.57 1.84
CA GLY A 39 15.63 43.35 3.27
C GLY A 39 14.69 42.32 3.85
N LEU A 40 13.47 42.23 3.32
CA LEU A 40 12.48 41.24 3.70
C LEU A 40 12.90 39.84 3.26
N ALA A 41 13.40 39.65 2.02
CA ALA A 41 13.86 38.36 1.52
C ALA A 41 14.99 37.80 2.40
N GLY A 42 15.92 38.60 2.86
CA GLY A 42 16.97 38.20 3.80
C GLY A 42 16.42 37.76 5.18
N LEU A 43 15.42 38.49 5.69
CA LEU A 43 14.72 38.11 6.95
C LEU A 43 13.97 36.80 6.83
N LEU A 44 13.26 36.60 5.71
CA LEU A 44 12.54 35.37 5.41
C LEU A 44 13.50 34.19 5.23
N GLY A 45 14.61 34.39 4.51
CA GLY A 45 15.66 33.38 4.38
C GLY A 45 16.23 32.95 5.73
N THR A 46 16.45 33.91 6.63
CA THR A 46 16.87 33.60 8.00
C THR A 46 15.82 32.82 8.78
N ALA A 47 14.54 33.15 8.62
CA ALA A 47 13.43 32.49 9.31
C ALA A 47 13.25 31.02 8.89
N ILE A 48 13.51 30.69 7.62
CA ILE A 48 13.48 29.32 7.11
C ILE A 48 14.84 28.60 7.19
N SER A 49 15.87 29.26 7.67
CA SER A 49 17.28 28.77 7.61
C SER A 49 17.72 28.41 6.17
N GLY A 50 17.37 29.27 5.23
CA GLY A 50 17.55 29.03 3.80
C GLY A 50 17.62 30.31 2.97
N ASP A 51 17.28 30.19 1.69
CA ASP A 51 17.33 31.28 0.71
C ASP A 51 15.92 31.66 0.23
N VAL A 52 15.68 32.99 0.10
CA VAL A 52 14.45 33.55 -0.50
C VAL A 52 14.87 34.63 -1.47
N LYS A 53 14.34 34.62 -2.69
CA LYS A 53 14.60 35.66 -3.67
C LYS A 53 13.57 36.80 -3.56
N PRO A 54 13.98 38.06 -3.77
CA PRO A 54 13.08 39.21 -3.67
C PRO A 54 11.86 39.15 -4.61
N ASP A 55 12.04 38.61 -5.81
CA ASP A 55 11.00 38.45 -6.83
C ASP A 55 10.01 37.33 -6.53
N GLU A 56 10.29 36.52 -5.52
CA GLU A 56 9.46 35.40 -5.07
C GLU A 56 8.61 35.72 -3.82
N VAL A 57 8.63 36.99 -3.40
CA VAL A 57 7.85 37.48 -2.24
C VAL A 57 6.61 38.25 -2.74
N ILE A 58 5.43 37.80 -2.30
CA ILE A 58 4.13 38.33 -2.71
C ILE A 58 3.36 38.80 -1.48
N TRP A 59 2.95 40.04 -1.48
CA TRP A 59 2.07 40.57 -0.45
C TRP A 59 0.64 40.12 -0.69
N GLU A 60 0.03 39.51 0.31
CA GLU A 60 -1.40 39.21 0.26
C GLU A 60 -2.24 40.49 0.42
N ALA A 61 -3.51 40.39 0.07
CA ALA A 61 -4.48 41.45 0.27
C ALA A 61 -4.49 41.92 1.73
N SER A 62 -4.69 43.21 1.94
CA SER A 62 -4.73 43.80 3.28
C SER A 62 -5.93 43.28 4.07
N GLY A 63 -5.69 42.69 5.24
CA GLY A 63 -6.71 42.24 6.17
C GLY A 63 -7.39 43.38 6.96
N GLY A 64 -6.94 44.61 6.75
CA GLY A 64 -7.45 45.78 7.45
C GLY A 64 -6.52 46.32 8.54
N LEU A 65 -6.71 47.58 8.88
CA LEU A 65 -5.81 48.33 9.79
C LEU A 65 -5.62 47.65 11.17
N LEU A 66 -6.67 47.07 11.72
CA LEU A 66 -6.60 46.41 13.03
C LEU A 66 -5.80 45.11 12.94
N GLU A 67 -6.02 44.34 11.92
CA GLU A 67 -5.28 43.06 11.72
C GLU A 67 -3.80 43.31 11.50
N GLU A 68 -3.44 44.24 10.62
CA GLU A 68 -2.04 44.57 10.31
C GLU A 68 -1.30 45.18 11.51
N THR A 69 -1.99 45.97 12.34
CA THR A 69 -1.41 46.60 13.53
C THR A 69 -1.10 45.56 14.62
N PHE A 70 -1.99 44.60 14.86
CA PHE A 70 -1.84 43.63 15.94
C PHE A 70 -1.02 42.40 15.53
N TRP A 71 -1.24 41.86 14.33
CA TRP A 71 -0.66 40.60 13.88
C TRP A 71 0.34 40.76 12.76
N GLY A 72 0.47 41.92 12.16
CA GLY A 72 1.35 42.16 10.99
C GLY A 72 0.66 41.80 9.66
N ARG A 73 1.32 42.14 8.57
CA ARG A 73 0.83 41.90 7.22
C ARG A 73 1.17 40.52 6.72
N ARG A 74 0.25 39.85 6.03
CA ARG A 74 0.41 38.53 5.46
C ARG A 74 1.23 38.59 4.17
N ILE A 75 2.14 37.64 4.01
CA ILE A 75 2.96 37.47 2.81
C ILE A 75 2.99 36.00 2.40
N LEU A 76 3.10 35.77 1.11
CA LEU A 76 3.35 34.48 0.49
C LEU A 76 4.74 34.54 -0.17
N PHE A 77 5.54 33.48 -0.05
CA PHE A 77 6.85 33.45 -0.68
C PHE A 77 7.32 32.03 -0.98
N LEU A 78 8.16 31.89 -1.99
CA LEU A 78 8.93 30.69 -2.22
C LEU A 78 10.27 30.79 -1.48
N GLY A 79 10.58 29.75 -0.73
CA GLY A 79 11.83 29.66 0.00
C GLY A 79 12.49 28.30 -0.15
N ARG A 80 13.81 28.26 -0.06
CA ARG A 80 14.58 27.03 -0.08
C ARG A 80 15.32 26.88 1.23
N GLU A 81 14.94 25.91 2.06
CA GLU A 81 15.74 25.53 3.22
C GLU A 81 17.11 25.01 2.77
N LYS A 82 18.15 25.22 3.58
CA LYS A 82 19.52 24.77 3.25
C LYS A 82 19.58 23.26 3.02
N GLY A 83 19.92 22.86 1.81
CA GLY A 83 19.95 21.45 1.38
C GLY A 83 18.58 20.86 1.03
N GLY A 84 17.52 21.68 0.99
CA GLY A 84 16.16 21.31 0.59
C GLY A 84 15.80 21.78 -0.83
N LEU A 85 14.60 21.41 -1.25
CA LEU A 85 13.94 21.96 -2.45
C LEU A 85 13.15 23.22 -2.07
N ARG A 86 12.73 23.98 -3.09
CA ARG A 86 11.87 25.15 -2.87
C ARG A 86 10.49 24.75 -2.40
N ASP A 87 9.97 25.50 -1.45
CA ASP A 87 8.64 25.31 -0.86
C ASP A 87 7.86 26.62 -0.83
N LEU A 88 6.54 26.51 -0.71
CA LEU A 88 5.65 27.65 -0.60
C LEU A 88 5.33 27.93 0.89
N TYR A 89 5.68 29.11 1.32
CA TYR A 89 5.50 29.55 2.69
C TYR A 89 4.53 30.71 2.79
N ARG A 90 3.83 30.78 3.90
CA ARG A 90 3.03 31.93 4.34
C ARG A 90 3.58 32.43 5.68
N ALA A 91 3.70 33.74 5.82
CA ALA A 91 4.14 34.37 7.06
C ALA A 91 3.40 35.67 7.34
N ARG A 92 3.55 36.19 8.55
CA ARG A 92 3.19 37.53 8.92
C ARG A 92 4.43 38.36 9.20
N VAL A 93 4.49 39.56 8.67
CA VAL A 93 5.60 40.48 8.86
C VAL A 93 5.10 41.73 9.57
N ARG A 94 5.74 42.06 10.67
CA ARG A 94 5.55 43.37 11.31
C ARG A 94 6.45 44.40 10.64
N LEU A 95 5.86 45.56 10.33
CA LEU A 95 6.55 46.66 9.69
C LEU A 95 6.67 47.82 10.69
N THR A 96 7.73 48.61 10.55
CA THR A 96 7.85 49.93 11.20
C THR A 96 6.87 50.92 10.59
N SER A 97 6.76 52.15 11.19
CA SER A 97 5.99 53.23 10.60
C SER A 97 6.54 53.65 9.21
N ASP A 98 7.78 53.36 8.94
CA ASP A 98 8.49 53.73 7.67
C ASP A 98 8.44 52.56 6.66
N GLY A 99 7.79 51.43 7.02
CA GLY A 99 7.58 50.27 6.16
C GLY A 99 8.73 49.25 6.20
N GLU A 100 9.73 49.41 7.07
CA GLU A 100 10.81 48.44 7.22
C GLU A 100 10.38 47.20 8.02
N PRO A 101 10.79 45.96 7.64
CA PRO A 101 10.41 44.76 8.33
C PRO A 101 11.11 44.66 9.68
N LEU A 102 10.29 44.47 10.75
CA LEU A 102 10.77 44.30 12.13
C LEU A 102 10.96 42.81 12.52
N GLY A 103 10.25 41.91 11.89
CA GLY A 103 10.36 40.52 12.18
C GLY A 103 9.28 39.69 11.47
N VAL A 104 9.56 38.39 11.37
CA VAL A 104 8.69 37.38 10.77
C VAL A 104 7.98 36.60 11.87
N HIS A 105 6.69 36.44 11.77
CA HIS A 105 5.84 35.71 12.70
C HIS A 105 4.95 34.73 11.95
N GLU A 106 4.43 33.74 12.65
CA GLU A 106 3.42 32.80 12.13
C GLU A 106 3.84 32.14 10.79
N LEU A 107 5.12 31.78 10.69
CA LEU A 107 5.63 31.08 9.53
C LEU A 107 4.96 29.72 9.35
N ARG A 108 4.38 29.47 8.17
CA ARG A 108 3.72 28.21 7.80
C ARG A 108 4.22 27.75 6.43
N ASN A 109 4.51 26.46 6.32
CA ASN A 109 4.67 25.81 5.02
C ASN A 109 3.29 25.41 4.52
N LEU A 110 2.86 25.92 3.38
CA LEU A 110 1.51 25.67 2.84
C LEU A 110 1.45 24.43 1.96
N THR A 111 2.58 24.00 1.44
CA THR A 111 2.62 22.88 0.50
C THR A 111 2.89 21.56 1.20
N ASP A 112 3.62 21.58 2.31
CA ASP A 112 4.24 20.40 2.93
C ASP A 112 5.03 19.50 1.91
N THR A 113 5.20 20.02 0.68
CA THR A 113 5.81 19.31 -0.44
C THR A 113 6.72 20.29 -1.19
N PRO A 114 7.98 19.89 -1.45
CA PRO A 114 8.91 20.79 -2.16
C PRO A 114 8.42 21.08 -3.57
N VAL A 115 8.52 22.35 -3.96
CA VAL A 115 8.32 22.82 -5.33
C VAL A 115 9.69 22.84 -6.01
N GLY A 116 9.85 22.21 -7.17
CA GLY A 116 11.13 22.18 -7.88
C GLY A 116 11.53 23.53 -8.47
N ASP A 117 12.82 23.69 -8.77
CA ASP A 117 13.38 24.94 -9.31
C ASP A 117 12.78 25.36 -10.66
N ASP A 118 12.38 24.37 -11.47
CA ASP A 118 11.87 24.59 -12.83
C ASP A 118 10.35 24.74 -12.88
N VAL A 119 9.70 24.86 -11.72
CA VAL A 119 8.25 24.90 -11.65
C VAL A 119 7.80 26.25 -11.15
N ALA A 120 7.03 26.94 -11.98
CA ALA A 120 6.51 28.24 -11.67
C ALA A 120 5.49 28.17 -10.53
N LEU A 121 5.67 29.03 -9.55
CA LEU A 121 4.61 29.50 -8.68
C LEU A 121 3.96 30.69 -9.38
N GLU A 122 2.65 30.61 -9.56
CA GLU A 122 1.82 31.74 -9.97
C GLU A 122 0.92 32.10 -8.83
N ALA A 123 0.88 33.40 -8.48
CA ALA A 123 -0.09 33.93 -7.52
C ALA A 123 -0.80 35.15 -8.09
N ARG A 124 -2.11 35.18 -7.96
CA ARG A 124 -2.95 36.28 -8.44
C ARG A 124 -4.14 36.49 -7.52
N GLY A 125 -4.17 37.68 -6.90
CA GLY A 125 -5.22 38.00 -5.92
C GLY A 125 -5.17 37.08 -4.71
N GLU A 126 -6.25 36.36 -4.47
CA GLU A 126 -6.38 35.42 -3.35
C GLU A 126 -6.12 33.95 -3.76
N ARG A 127 -5.49 33.71 -4.89
CA ARG A 127 -5.16 32.38 -5.41
C ARG A 127 -3.69 32.24 -5.69
N ALA A 128 -3.18 31.04 -5.48
CA ALA A 128 -1.86 30.63 -5.90
C ALA A 128 -1.93 29.25 -6.55
N SER A 129 -1.09 28.98 -7.53
CA SER A 129 -0.94 27.66 -8.13
C SER A 129 0.52 27.26 -8.18
N PHE A 130 0.79 25.99 -7.99
CA PHE A 130 2.12 25.43 -8.09
C PHE A 130 2.06 23.98 -8.57
N ALA A 131 3.09 23.56 -9.30
CA ALA A 131 3.20 22.16 -9.66
C ALA A 131 3.82 21.36 -8.52
N THR A 132 3.33 20.14 -8.35
CA THR A 132 3.79 19.21 -7.33
C THR A 132 4.75 18.20 -7.95
N LEU A 133 5.95 18.08 -7.38
CA LEU A 133 7.01 17.23 -7.88
C LEU A 133 7.19 15.98 -7.03
N ALA A 134 7.44 14.84 -7.68
CA ALA A 134 8.04 13.67 -7.07
C ALA A 134 9.22 13.21 -7.94
N PHE A 135 10.38 13.04 -7.31
CA PHE A 135 11.56 12.49 -7.96
C PHE A 135 11.92 13.16 -9.30
N GLY A 136 11.86 14.50 -9.30
CA GLY A 136 12.18 15.30 -10.48
C GLY A 136 11.11 15.33 -11.58
N ARG A 137 9.91 14.76 -11.32
CA ARG A 137 8.79 14.79 -12.28
C ARG A 137 7.55 15.41 -11.69
N ILE A 138 6.78 16.09 -12.51
CA ILE A 138 5.53 16.74 -12.12
C ILE A 138 4.43 15.70 -12.02
N GLN A 139 3.87 15.53 -10.82
CA GLN A 139 2.76 14.62 -10.53
C GLN A 139 1.39 15.27 -10.67
N GLY A 140 1.35 16.60 -10.63
CA GLY A 140 0.14 17.35 -10.70
C GLY A 140 0.35 18.84 -10.45
N VAL A 141 -0.76 19.56 -10.42
CA VAL A 141 -0.79 21.00 -10.14
C VAL A 141 -1.80 21.26 -9.04
N SER A 142 -1.40 22.02 -8.02
CA SER A 142 -2.28 22.45 -6.94
C SER A 142 -2.72 23.89 -7.15
N VAL A 143 -4.00 24.15 -6.88
CA VAL A 143 -4.54 25.51 -6.81
C VAL A 143 -4.97 25.76 -5.36
N LEU A 144 -4.44 26.81 -4.76
CA LEU A 144 -4.78 27.28 -3.43
C LEU A 144 -5.70 28.50 -3.52
N GLU A 145 -6.76 28.48 -2.74
CA GLU A 145 -7.57 29.64 -2.42
C GLU A 145 -7.12 30.13 -1.04
N LEU A 146 -6.45 31.29 -0.99
CA LEU A 146 -5.75 31.79 0.18
C LEU A 146 -6.70 32.22 1.33
N ASP A 147 -7.96 32.55 0.98
CA ASP A 147 -9.02 32.79 1.94
C ASP A 147 -10.29 32.07 1.46
N GLY A 148 -10.59 30.93 2.02
CA GLY A 148 -11.81 30.23 1.65
C GLY A 148 -12.06 28.90 2.34
N VAL A 149 -13.23 28.75 2.95
CA VAL A 149 -13.74 27.45 3.43
C VAL A 149 -14.59 26.82 2.34
N ARG A 150 -14.34 25.55 2.03
CA ARG A 150 -15.14 24.82 1.06
C ARG A 150 -16.57 24.60 1.56
N ALA A 151 -17.52 24.71 0.66
CA ALA A 151 -18.94 24.54 0.97
C ALA A 151 -19.30 23.12 1.45
N SER A 152 -18.47 22.10 1.07
CA SER A 152 -18.63 20.71 1.49
C SER A 152 -18.23 20.44 2.94
N ASP A 153 -17.42 21.33 3.56
CA ASP A 153 -16.84 21.16 4.88
C ASP A 153 -17.61 21.93 5.96
N ARG A 154 -18.88 22.22 5.72
CA ARG A 154 -19.70 22.98 6.66
C ARG A 154 -19.94 22.20 7.95
N PRO A 155 -19.46 22.72 9.09
CA PRO A 155 -19.67 22.10 10.39
C PRO A 155 -21.13 22.07 10.77
N SER A 156 -21.55 21.01 11.43
CA SER A 156 -22.94 20.80 11.84
C SER A 156 -23.32 21.57 13.09
N SER A 157 -22.35 21.89 13.96
CA SER A 157 -22.57 22.57 15.23
C SER A 157 -21.76 23.87 15.36
N LEU A 158 -22.15 24.73 16.33
CA LEU A 158 -21.42 25.97 16.62
C LEU A 158 -20.00 25.65 17.18
N LEU A 159 -19.87 24.59 17.97
CA LEU A 159 -18.59 24.14 18.51
C LEU A 159 -17.67 23.68 17.37
N ASP A 160 -18.19 22.93 16.40
CA ASP A 160 -17.42 22.47 15.23
C ASP A 160 -16.91 23.67 14.41
N ARG A 161 -17.72 24.73 14.27
CA ARG A 161 -17.28 25.96 13.57
C ARG A 161 -16.11 26.66 14.26
N VAL A 162 -16.17 26.74 15.59
CA VAL A 162 -15.07 27.33 16.37
C VAL A 162 -13.82 26.48 16.27
N LEU A 163 -13.94 25.16 16.41
CA LEU A 163 -12.81 24.23 16.29
C LEU A 163 -12.20 24.24 14.89
N MET A 164 -13.03 24.27 13.84
CA MET A 164 -12.55 24.43 12.46
C MET A 164 -11.79 25.72 12.25
N ALA A 165 -12.33 26.86 12.72
CA ALA A 165 -11.68 28.15 12.57
C ALA A 165 -10.30 28.18 13.29
N ILE A 166 -10.23 27.61 14.50
CA ILE A 166 -8.97 27.57 15.26
C ILE A 166 -7.97 26.61 14.58
N THR A 167 -8.41 25.43 14.14
CA THR A 167 -7.55 24.49 13.41
C THR A 167 -7.05 25.10 12.10
N ALA A 168 -7.94 25.72 11.35
CA ALA A 168 -7.60 26.41 10.11
C ALA A 168 -6.53 27.51 10.35
N TYR A 169 -6.70 28.31 11.41
CA TYR A 169 -5.71 29.32 11.77
C TYR A 169 -4.34 28.74 12.12
N GLN A 170 -4.31 27.64 12.87
CA GLN A 170 -3.04 26.97 13.22
C GLN A 170 -2.31 26.41 12.00
N GLU A 171 -3.05 25.84 11.07
CA GLU A 171 -2.47 25.18 9.88
C GLU A 171 -2.11 26.20 8.80
N THR A 172 -2.91 27.22 8.61
CA THR A 172 -2.79 28.13 7.45
C THR A 172 -2.53 29.59 7.81
N GLY A 173 -2.64 29.97 9.09
CA GLY A 173 -2.59 31.38 9.52
C GLY A 173 -3.83 32.19 9.18
N SER A 174 -4.94 31.54 8.78
CA SER A 174 -6.22 32.17 8.49
C SER A 174 -7.38 31.42 9.17
N PHE A 175 -8.29 32.14 9.84
CA PHE A 175 -9.49 31.52 10.42
C PHE A 175 -10.46 30.98 9.36
N ALA A 176 -10.41 31.50 8.15
CA ALA A 176 -11.18 30.99 7.01
C ALA A 176 -10.58 29.70 6.39
N GLY A 177 -9.35 29.39 6.75
CA GLY A 177 -8.62 28.24 6.20
C GLY A 177 -8.02 28.50 4.82
N LEU A 178 -7.64 27.42 4.17
CA LEU A 178 -7.05 27.41 2.84
C LEU A 178 -7.81 26.39 1.97
N GLY A 179 -8.42 26.84 0.89
CA GLY A 179 -8.99 25.94 -0.11
C GLY A 179 -7.87 25.34 -0.97
N ARG A 180 -7.83 24.02 -1.12
CA ARG A 180 -6.87 23.36 -2.02
C ARG A 180 -7.60 22.44 -2.99
N THR A 181 -7.25 22.56 -4.25
CA THR A 181 -7.71 21.64 -5.31
C THR A 181 -6.49 21.13 -6.05
N ASN A 182 -6.39 19.83 -6.24
CA ASN A 182 -5.29 19.20 -6.92
C ASN A 182 -5.75 18.70 -8.29
N VAL A 183 -5.01 19.05 -9.34
CA VAL A 183 -5.10 18.40 -10.65
C VAL A 183 -4.01 17.34 -10.67
N VAL A 184 -4.40 16.08 -10.56
CA VAL A 184 -3.49 14.93 -10.51
C VAL A 184 -3.31 14.39 -11.92
N LEU A 185 -2.05 14.15 -12.31
CA LEU A 185 -1.70 13.53 -13.58
C LEU A 185 -1.56 12.02 -13.39
N ASP A 186 -2.23 11.24 -14.21
CA ASP A 186 -2.07 9.77 -14.21
C ASP A 186 -0.72 9.35 -14.82
N VAL A 187 -0.15 10.21 -15.68
CA VAL A 187 1.21 10.06 -16.23
C VAL A 187 2.01 11.30 -15.89
N PRO A 188 3.12 11.20 -15.13
CA PRO A 188 3.95 12.35 -14.76
C PRO A 188 4.52 13.09 -15.98
N ALA A 189 4.68 14.43 -15.87
CA ALA A 189 5.30 15.26 -16.87
C ALA A 189 6.73 15.65 -16.45
N GLN A 190 7.58 16.05 -17.42
CA GLN A 190 8.94 16.51 -17.13
C GLN A 190 8.98 18.02 -16.80
N ALA A 191 8.17 18.79 -17.51
CA ALA A 191 8.10 20.24 -17.31
C ALA A 191 6.63 20.70 -17.38
N ALA A 192 6.32 21.78 -16.68
CA ALA A 192 5.04 22.47 -16.80
C ALA A 192 5.24 23.97 -16.62
N LYS A 193 4.50 24.75 -17.39
CA LYS A 193 4.37 26.19 -17.24
C LYS A 193 2.95 26.51 -16.79
N LEU A 194 2.84 27.24 -15.70
CA LEU A 194 1.56 27.66 -15.14
C LEU A 194 1.24 29.08 -15.60
N ASN A 195 -0.03 29.33 -15.86
CA ASN A 195 -0.55 30.68 -16.13
C ASN A 195 -1.90 30.82 -15.42
N LEU A 196 -1.88 31.53 -14.27
CA LEU A 196 -3.05 31.70 -13.41
C LEU A 196 -3.77 33.01 -13.77
N GLY A 197 -4.96 32.89 -14.33
CA GLY A 197 -5.90 34.00 -14.51
C GLY A 197 -6.78 34.24 -13.28
N SER A 198 -7.82 35.07 -13.41
CA SER A 198 -8.80 35.29 -12.33
C SER A 198 -9.60 34.03 -11.98
N ASP A 199 -10.03 33.27 -13.00
CA ASP A 199 -10.90 32.11 -12.84
C ASP A 199 -10.42 30.88 -13.61
N VAL A 200 -9.26 30.98 -14.24
CA VAL A 200 -8.70 29.94 -15.10
C VAL A 200 -7.23 29.76 -14.79
N LEU A 201 -6.83 28.51 -14.65
CA LEU A 201 -5.44 28.08 -14.65
C LEU A 201 -5.17 27.31 -15.96
N ASP A 202 -4.30 27.84 -16.80
CA ASP A 202 -3.73 27.12 -17.94
C ASP A 202 -2.41 26.46 -17.53
N VAL A 203 -2.26 25.19 -17.89
CA VAL A 203 -1.05 24.39 -17.65
C VAL A 203 -0.53 23.89 -18.98
N ASP A 204 0.64 24.34 -19.35
CA ASP A 204 1.33 23.94 -20.58
C ASP A 204 2.44 22.95 -20.21
N PHE A 205 2.39 21.74 -20.76
CA PHE A 205 3.36 20.69 -20.52
C PHE A 205 4.41 20.61 -21.65
N ASP A 206 5.42 19.78 -21.43
CA ASP A 206 6.40 19.39 -22.46
C ASP A 206 5.77 18.70 -23.69
N ASP A 207 4.60 18.08 -23.52
CA ASP A 207 3.75 17.52 -24.58
C ASP A 207 2.47 18.37 -24.70
N PRO A 208 2.29 19.17 -25.78
CA PRO A 208 1.11 20.02 -25.96
C PRO A 208 -0.22 19.27 -26.03
N ALA A 209 -0.21 17.98 -26.39
CA ALA A 209 -1.43 17.15 -26.36
C ALA A 209 -1.98 16.94 -24.96
N ARG A 210 -1.17 17.25 -23.95
CA ARG A 210 -1.49 17.11 -22.53
C ARG A 210 -1.84 18.43 -21.85
N ASP A 211 -1.76 19.54 -22.56
CA ASP A 211 -2.07 20.86 -22.04
C ASP A 211 -3.48 20.92 -21.44
N LEU A 212 -3.58 21.50 -20.25
CA LEU A 212 -4.81 21.52 -19.47
C LEU A 212 -5.30 22.95 -19.23
N ARG A 213 -6.60 23.05 -19.09
CA ARG A 213 -7.30 24.25 -18.60
C ARG A 213 -8.21 23.87 -17.45
N TYR A 214 -7.94 24.39 -16.27
CA TYR A 214 -8.76 24.26 -15.10
C TYR A 214 -9.53 25.55 -14.80
N ARG A 215 -10.84 25.50 -14.76
CA ARG A 215 -11.69 26.62 -14.38
C ARG A 215 -12.04 26.51 -12.90
N THR A 216 -11.59 27.48 -12.12
CA THR A 216 -11.74 27.51 -10.67
C THR A 216 -13.18 27.78 -10.23
N ASP A 217 -13.91 28.60 -11.00
CA ASP A 217 -15.34 28.95 -10.76
C ASP A 217 -16.27 27.75 -10.98
N GLU A 218 -16.05 26.97 -12.04
CA GLU A 218 -16.86 25.81 -12.40
C GLU A 218 -16.30 24.49 -11.82
N ARG A 219 -15.07 24.51 -11.30
CA ARG A 219 -14.31 23.32 -10.89
C ARG A 219 -14.22 22.27 -12.01
N SER A 220 -14.12 22.75 -13.24
CA SER A 220 -14.07 21.90 -14.44
C SER A 220 -12.64 21.84 -15.01
N LEU A 221 -12.23 20.63 -15.39
CA LEU A 221 -10.96 20.38 -16.06
C LEU A 221 -11.22 19.96 -17.52
N ARG A 222 -10.51 20.58 -18.45
CA ARG A 222 -10.56 20.25 -19.87
C ARG A 222 -9.16 20.27 -20.48
N GLY A 223 -8.98 19.65 -21.63
CA GLY A 223 -7.84 19.92 -22.49
C GLY A 223 -7.85 21.39 -22.92
N LYS A 224 -6.70 21.96 -23.17
CA LYS A 224 -6.60 23.37 -23.60
C LYS A 224 -7.30 23.63 -24.95
N ASP A 225 -7.45 22.60 -25.76
CA ASP A 225 -8.25 22.59 -27.00
C ASP A 225 -9.77 22.57 -26.76
N GLY A 226 -10.23 22.45 -25.49
CA GLY A 226 -11.62 22.33 -25.08
C GLY A 226 -12.15 20.90 -25.03
N GLY A 227 -11.35 19.91 -25.39
CA GLY A 227 -11.68 18.48 -25.31
C GLY A 227 -11.59 17.90 -23.92
N GLN A 228 -11.71 16.58 -23.82
CA GLN A 228 -11.47 15.85 -22.57
C GLN A 228 -9.99 15.97 -22.15
N PRO A 229 -9.68 16.12 -20.86
CA PRO A 229 -8.31 16.19 -20.41
C PRO A 229 -7.60 14.84 -20.61
N TYR A 230 -6.41 14.87 -21.15
CA TYR A 230 -5.61 13.66 -21.32
C TYR A 230 -4.96 13.24 -20.00
N ALA A 231 -5.32 12.06 -19.51
CA ALA A 231 -4.70 11.43 -18.34
C ALA A 231 -4.55 12.36 -17.11
N ALA A 232 -5.59 13.16 -16.83
CA ALA A 232 -5.61 14.05 -15.66
C ALA A 232 -7.01 14.14 -15.05
N ARG A 233 -7.06 14.34 -13.72
CA ARG A 233 -8.32 14.45 -12.96
C ARG A 233 -8.21 15.46 -11.84
N VAL A 234 -9.35 16.04 -11.48
CA VAL A 234 -9.46 16.97 -10.34
C VAL A 234 -9.74 16.17 -9.08
N VAL A 235 -8.95 16.40 -8.05
CA VAL A 235 -9.14 15.84 -6.71
C VAL A 235 -9.22 17.02 -5.72
N PRO A 236 -10.41 17.36 -5.24
CA PRO A 236 -10.56 18.36 -4.20
C PRO A 236 -9.98 17.82 -2.88
N GLU A 237 -9.27 18.65 -2.16
CA GLU A 237 -8.85 18.31 -0.80
C GLU A 237 -10.05 18.49 0.15
N ILE A 238 -10.33 17.43 0.92
CA ILE A 238 -11.37 17.45 1.95
C ILE A 238 -10.72 17.83 3.27
N HIS A 239 -11.12 18.94 3.84
CA HIS A 239 -10.63 19.38 5.14
C HIS A 239 -11.54 18.85 6.26
N VAL A 240 -10.95 18.13 7.22
CA VAL A 240 -11.68 17.53 8.34
C VAL A 240 -11.11 18.10 9.64
N HIS A 241 -12.01 18.67 10.48
CA HIS A 241 -11.58 19.19 11.76
C HIS A 241 -11.20 18.07 12.74
N LYS A 242 -10.16 18.33 13.53
CA LYS A 242 -9.73 17.40 14.57
C LYS A 242 -10.70 17.38 15.75
N PRO A 243 -10.96 16.22 16.37
CA PRO A 243 -11.66 16.15 17.65
C PRO A 243 -10.99 17.05 18.70
N PHE A 244 -11.78 17.70 19.56
CA PHE A 244 -11.30 18.69 20.53
C PHE A 244 -10.08 18.21 21.36
N VAL A 245 -10.10 16.97 21.82
CA VAL A 245 -9.02 16.41 22.64
C VAL A 245 -7.73 16.27 21.83
N LEU A 246 -7.79 15.78 20.59
CA LEU A 246 -6.63 15.67 19.71
C LEU A 246 -6.10 17.07 19.33
N TRP A 247 -7.01 17.98 19.03
CA TRP A 247 -6.66 19.38 18.77
C TRP A 247 -5.94 20.01 19.97
N LEU A 248 -6.43 19.81 21.20
CA LEU A 248 -5.81 20.34 22.42
C LEU A 248 -4.41 19.77 22.64
N VAL A 249 -4.25 18.46 22.48
CA VAL A 249 -2.94 17.78 22.62
C VAL A 249 -1.95 18.29 21.57
N ASP A 250 -2.38 18.38 20.31
CA ASP A 250 -1.52 18.87 19.21
C ASP A 250 -1.16 20.35 19.41
N THR A 251 -2.09 21.18 19.89
CA THR A 251 -1.85 22.59 20.20
C THR A 251 -0.84 22.77 21.32
N VAL A 252 -1.04 22.08 22.43
CA VAL A 252 -0.09 22.17 23.55
C VAL A 252 1.28 21.63 23.14
N ARG A 253 1.31 20.55 22.33
CA ARG A 253 2.56 20.01 21.78
C ARG A 253 3.28 20.97 20.84
N ALA A 254 2.53 21.75 20.04
CA ALA A 254 3.09 22.74 19.13
C ALA A 254 3.70 23.95 19.88
N GLU A 255 3.06 24.40 20.98
CA GLU A 255 3.46 25.58 21.73
C GLU A 255 4.57 25.29 22.78
N VAL A 256 4.50 24.14 23.45
CA VAL A 256 5.40 23.79 24.58
C VAL A 256 6.46 22.77 24.16
N GLY A 257 6.32 22.23 22.96
CA GLY A 257 7.16 21.15 22.46
C GLY A 257 6.66 19.76 22.91
N PRO A 258 7.24 18.73 22.33
CA PRO A 258 6.78 17.35 22.54
C PRO A 258 7.17 16.78 23.92
N GLU A 259 8.29 17.22 24.52
CA GLU A 259 8.88 16.62 25.73
C GLU A 259 8.00 16.75 26.99
N PRO A 260 7.41 17.92 27.34
CA PRO A 260 6.57 18.04 28.53
C PRO A 260 5.28 17.21 28.44
N ILE A 261 4.73 17.04 27.25
CA ILE A 261 3.50 16.26 27.07
C ILE A 261 3.78 14.77 27.15
N ALA A 262 4.87 14.33 26.56
CA ALA A 262 5.28 12.94 26.66
C ALA A 262 5.63 12.56 28.13
N TRP A 263 6.23 13.48 28.88
CA TRP A 263 6.43 13.28 30.31
C TRP A 263 5.07 13.15 31.05
N LEU A 264 4.11 14.02 30.76
CA LEU A 264 2.77 13.96 31.38
C LEU A 264 2.03 12.67 30.99
N GLU A 265 2.07 12.27 29.72
CA GLU A 265 1.52 11.00 29.24
C GLU A 265 2.17 9.81 29.94
N ASN A 266 3.49 9.81 30.10
CA ASN A 266 4.23 8.73 30.78
C ASN A 266 3.87 8.63 32.25
N GLU A 267 3.77 9.77 32.97
CA GLU A 267 3.34 9.78 34.37
C GLU A 267 1.90 9.28 34.55
N VAL A 268 1.00 9.66 33.66
CA VAL A 268 -0.40 9.19 33.67
C VAL A 268 -0.48 7.69 33.37
N PHE A 269 0.26 7.19 32.37
CA PHE A 269 0.31 5.76 32.05
C PHE A 269 1.02 4.96 33.15
N GLY A 270 2.12 5.49 33.71
CA GLY A 270 2.80 4.87 34.84
C GLY A 270 1.94 4.79 36.10
N ALA A 271 1.20 5.85 36.44
CA ALA A 271 0.25 5.85 37.55
C ALA A 271 -0.91 4.88 37.32
N LYS A 272 -1.43 4.80 36.09
CA LYS A 272 -2.47 3.84 35.70
C LYS A 272 -1.99 2.39 35.81
N ASP A 273 -0.76 2.08 35.38
CA ASP A 273 -0.15 0.76 35.50
C ASP A 273 0.07 0.39 36.99
N LEU A 274 0.59 1.32 37.80
CA LEU A 274 0.76 1.13 39.23
C LEU A 274 -0.55 0.87 39.95
N LEU A 275 -1.63 1.63 39.60
CA LEU A 275 -2.96 1.43 40.16
C LEU A 275 -3.51 0.06 39.78
N LYS A 276 -3.35 -0.38 38.52
CA LYS A 276 -3.78 -1.69 38.07
C LYS A 276 -2.98 -2.82 38.75
N ARG A 277 -1.66 -2.71 38.86
CA ARG A 277 -0.81 -3.67 39.60
C ARG A 277 -1.26 -3.79 41.05
N THR A 278 -1.49 -2.65 41.71
CA THR A 278 -1.92 -2.62 43.11
C THR A 278 -3.34 -3.20 43.26
N SER A 279 -4.25 -2.82 42.39
CA SER A 279 -5.61 -3.36 42.34
C SER A 279 -5.58 -4.87 42.08
N TYR A 280 -4.82 -5.34 41.10
CA TYR A 280 -4.70 -6.75 40.80
C TYR A 280 -4.10 -7.55 41.97
N SER A 281 -3.06 -7.03 42.60
CA SER A 281 -2.45 -7.66 43.79
C SER A 281 -3.36 -7.71 45.00
N LEU A 282 -4.28 -6.73 45.15
CA LEU A 282 -5.24 -6.66 46.26
C LEU A 282 -6.49 -7.49 46.05
N PHE A 283 -6.99 -7.60 44.78
CA PHE A 283 -8.26 -8.23 44.44
C PHE A 283 -8.13 -9.60 43.76
N ALA A 284 -6.99 -9.88 43.10
CA ALA A 284 -6.69 -11.22 42.63
C ALA A 284 -6.38 -12.09 43.86
N LYS A 285 -7.39 -12.80 44.35
CA LYS A 285 -7.26 -13.77 45.42
C LYS A 285 -6.06 -14.68 45.16
N LYS A 286 -5.35 -15.06 46.22
CA LYS A 286 -4.25 -16.03 46.39
C LYS A 286 -3.99 -17.11 45.32
N GLN A 287 -4.85 -17.23 44.30
CA GLN A 287 -4.77 -18.21 43.26
C GLN A 287 -3.76 -17.84 42.14
N ASP A 288 -3.52 -16.53 41.91
CA ASP A 288 -2.60 -16.07 40.83
C ASP A 288 -1.15 -15.89 41.29
N SER A 289 -0.89 -15.88 42.58
CA SER A 289 0.47 -15.75 43.12
C SER A 289 1.34 -17.03 43.02
N ALA A 290 0.78 -18.11 42.55
CA ALA A 290 1.45 -19.39 42.23
C ALA A 290 1.71 -19.60 40.72
N LEU A 291 1.38 -18.65 39.85
CA LEU A 291 1.58 -18.74 38.43
C LEU A 291 3.06 -18.51 38.07
N ALA A 292 3.86 -19.58 38.06
CA ALA A 292 5.19 -19.52 37.48
C ALA A 292 5.07 -19.48 35.95
N ALA A 293 5.45 -18.36 35.32
CA ALA A 293 5.58 -18.26 33.88
C ALA A 293 6.71 -19.17 33.38
N GLN A 294 6.49 -19.90 32.29
CA GLN A 294 7.53 -20.65 31.62
C GLN A 294 8.37 -19.69 30.74
N PRO A 295 9.68 -19.93 30.56
CA PRO A 295 10.45 -19.16 29.60
C PRO A 295 9.84 -19.24 28.20
N VAL A 296 9.68 -18.11 27.52
CA VAL A 296 9.10 -18.01 26.16
C VAL A 296 9.84 -18.90 25.17
N GLU A 297 11.17 -19.04 25.34
CA GLU A 297 12.03 -19.89 24.51
C GLU A 297 11.59 -21.36 24.50
N GLN A 298 11.17 -21.90 25.66
CA GLN A 298 10.69 -23.29 25.73
C GLN A 298 9.32 -23.48 25.10
N VAL A 299 8.49 -22.45 25.14
CA VAL A 299 7.16 -22.45 24.52
C VAL A 299 7.28 -22.34 22.98
N VAL A 300 8.19 -21.48 22.51
CA VAL A 300 8.44 -21.24 21.08
C VAL A 300 9.05 -22.47 20.40
N ALA A 301 9.98 -23.19 21.04
CA ALA A 301 10.58 -24.39 20.48
C ALA A 301 9.51 -25.42 20.08
N LYS A 302 8.45 -25.57 20.88
CA LYS A 302 7.33 -26.46 20.58
C LYS A 302 6.47 -26.05 19.38
N VAL A 303 6.43 -24.72 19.09
CA VAL A 303 5.65 -24.19 17.94
C VAL A 303 6.44 -24.29 16.64
N LEU A 304 7.77 -24.12 16.70
CA LEU A 304 8.64 -24.16 15.53
C LEU A 304 8.94 -25.60 15.06
N ASP A 305 8.98 -26.58 15.95
CA ASP A 305 9.15 -28.01 15.60
C ASP A 305 7.94 -28.59 14.82
N ALA A 306 6.80 -27.92 14.84
CA ALA A 306 5.59 -28.32 14.10
C ALA A 306 5.58 -27.86 12.64
N SER A 307 6.66 -27.23 12.15
CA SER A 307 6.72 -26.61 10.82
C SER A 307 7.32 -27.51 9.73
N ASP A 308 6.77 -28.71 9.52
CA ASP A 308 6.94 -29.40 8.25
C ASP A 308 6.13 -28.67 7.18
N PHE A 309 6.81 -27.91 6.33
CA PHE A 309 6.23 -27.07 5.28
C PHE A 309 5.32 -27.83 4.29
N GLU A 310 5.49 -29.14 4.15
CA GLU A 310 4.65 -29.96 3.27
C GLU A 310 3.18 -30.09 3.79
N HIS A 311 2.94 -29.83 5.05
CA HIS A 311 1.59 -29.92 5.67
C HIS A 311 0.96 -28.57 5.97
N ALA A 312 1.63 -27.47 5.67
CA ALA A 312 1.14 -26.10 5.97
C ALA A 312 -0.16 -25.74 5.24
N ALA A 313 -0.42 -26.34 4.08
CA ALA A 313 -1.67 -26.11 3.33
C ALA A 313 -2.93 -26.55 4.10
N ASP A 314 -2.81 -27.53 4.99
CA ASP A 314 -3.92 -28.09 5.78
C ASP A 314 -3.99 -27.48 7.19
N SER A 315 -3.11 -26.55 7.56
CA SER A 315 -2.97 -26.01 8.93
C SER A 315 -3.89 -24.83 9.24
N TRP A 316 -5.05 -24.73 8.59
CA TRP A 316 -6.05 -23.71 8.92
C TRP A 316 -7.26 -24.31 9.65
N PRO A 317 -7.69 -23.80 10.81
CA PRO A 317 -7.15 -22.63 11.52
C PRO A 317 -5.71 -22.82 12.02
N PRO A 318 -5.03 -21.70 12.38
CA PRO A 318 -3.69 -21.81 12.93
C PRO A 318 -3.63 -22.68 14.19
N PRO A 319 -2.49 -23.30 14.51
CA PRO A 319 -2.35 -24.10 15.73
C PRO A 319 -2.55 -23.27 17.00
N THR A 320 -3.06 -23.89 18.05
CA THR A 320 -3.24 -23.28 19.37
C THR A 320 -1.92 -22.71 19.88
N ILE A 321 -1.93 -21.46 20.36
CA ILE A 321 -0.77 -20.80 20.92
C ILE A 321 -0.58 -21.24 22.37
N PRO A 322 0.55 -21.87 22.72
CA PRO A 322 0.78 -22.27 24.09
C PRO A 322 0.89 -21.07 25.03
N SER A 323 0.23 -21.13 26.18
CA SER A 323 0.37 -20.08 27.20
C SER A 323 1.72 -20.16 27.93
N ILE A 324 2.27 -19.01 28.31
CA ILE A 324 3.42 -18.93 29.21
C ILE A 324 3.03 -19.25 30.67
N TRP A 325 1.73 -19.26 30.97
CA TRP A 325 1.20 -19.49 32.32
C TRP A 325 0.92 -20.99 32.53
N LYS A 326 1.23 -21.48 33.71
CA LYS A 326 0.91 -22.86 34.11
C LYS A 326 -0.59 -23.12 34.16
N ASP A 327 -1.35 -22.10 34.59
CA ASP A 327 -2.81 -22.09 34.59
C ASP A 327 -3.33 -21.05 33.59
N PRO A 328 -3.48 -21.43 32.30
CA PRO A 328 -4.02 -20.52 31.30
C PRO A 328 -5.48 -20.18 31.59
N LYS A 329 -5.91 -18.96 31.22
CA LYS A 329 -7.33 -18.62 31.23
C LYS A 329 -8.08 -19.52 30.24
N PRO A 330 -9.35 -19.89 30.51
CA PRO A 330 -10.15 -20.66 29.57
C PRO A 330 -10.19 -20.01 28.18
N GLY A 331 -9.77 -20.73 27.15
CA GLY A 331 -9.71 -20.25 25.77
C GLY A 331 -8.49 -19.38 25.45
N GLU A 332 -7.53 -19.22 26.35
CA GLU A 332 -6.28 -18.51 26.08
C GLU A 332 -5.45 -19.27 25.03
N GLY A 333 -5.08 -18.59 23.94
CA GLY A 333 -4.36 -19.19 22.82
C GLY A 333 -5.20 -20.03 21.86
N GLU A 334 -6.45 -20.33 22.18
CA GLU A 334 -7.36 -21.08 21.32
C GLU A 334 -7.97 -20.17 20.24
N TRP A 335 -7.88 -20.58 19.00
CA TRP A 335 -8.46 -19.85 17.89
C TRP A 335 -9.96 -20.11 17.76
N LYS A 336 -10.77 -19.06 17.83
CA LYS A 336 -12.22 -19.11 17.63
C LYS A 336 -12.59 -18.44 16.30
N PRO A 337 -13.43 -19.09 15.47
CA PRO A 337 -13.89 -18.48 14.23
C PRO A 337 -14.67 -17.20 14.52
N VAL A 338 -14.46 -16.17 13.73
CA VAL A 338 -15.25 -14.93 13.78
C VAL A 338 -16.52 -15.15 12.97
N VAL A 339 -17.65 -15.26 13.67
CA VAL A 339 -18.97 -15.46 13.05
C VAL A 339 -19.81 -14.22 13.28
N LEU A 340 -19.92 -13.38 12.24
CA LEU A 340 -20.78 -12.20 12.24
C LEU A 340 -21.77 -12.29 11.08
N PRO A 341 -23.07 -12.03 11.32
CA PRO A 341 -24.12 -12.24 10.30
C PRO A 341 -23.92 -11.44 9.02
N PHE A 342 -23.22 -10.30 9.11
CA PHE A 342 -22.98 -9.40 7.99
C PHE A 342 -21.71 -9.71 7.19
N LEU A 343 -20.82 -10.58 7.70
CA LEU A 343 -19.61 -10.92 6.96
C LEU A 343 -19.96 -11.65 5.67
N LYS A 344 -19.44 -11.12 4.56
CA LYS A 344 -19.63 -11.65 3.23
C LYS A 344 -19.05 -13.06 3.11
N LYS A 345 -19.68 -13.87 2.28
CA LYS A 345 -19.18 -15.20 1.96
C LYS A 345 -18.42 -15.17 0.64
N LEU A 346 -17.42 -16.00 0.50
CA LEU A 346 -16.72 -16.20 -0.76
C LEU A 346 -17.74 -16.60 -1.85
N ARG A 347 -17.70 -15.92 -3.01
CA ARG A 347 -18.72 -16.08 -4.05
C ARG A 347 -18.62 -17.39 -4.83
N SER A 348 -17.41 -17.91 -4.97
CA SER A 348 -17.16 -19.00 -5.89
C SER A 348 -16.93 -20.30 -5.15
N THR A 349 -17.89 -21.17 -5.18
CA THR A 349 -17.64 -22.58 -4.85
C THR A 349 -18.31 -23.43 -5.90
N THR A 350 -17.53 -24.17 -6.64
CA THR A 350 -18.04 -25.18 -7.58
C THR A 350 -18.25 -26.54 -6.95
N THR A 351 -17.88 -26.67 -5.68
CA THR A 351 -17.89 -27.91 -4.95
C THR A 351 -18.84 -27.80 -3.77
N ASP A 352 -19.36 -28.94 -3.31
CA ASP A 352 -20.12 -29.04 -2.04
C ASP A 352 -19.27 -28.72 -0.81
N ALA A 353 -17.96 -28.44 -1.00
CA ALA A 353 -17.05 -28.09 0.07
C ALA A 353 -17.23 -26.62 0.48
N SER A 354 -17.69 -26.40 1.69
CA SER A 354 -17.78 -25.06 2.28
C SER A 354 -16.38 -24.56 2.67
N PRO A 355 -16.02 -23.28 2.35
CA PRO A 355 -14.77 -22.70 2.80
C PRO A 355 -14.78 -22.59 4.35
N PRO A 356 -13.61 -22.72 5.00
CA PRO A 356 -13.48 -22.44 6.44
C PRO A 356 -13.72 -20.95 6.72
N ALA A 357 -13.93 -20.58 7.98
CA ALA A 357 -13.94 -19.16 8.35
C ALA A 357 -12.60 -18.53 7.97
N TYR A 358 -12.63 -17.35 7.37
CA TYR A 358 -11.42 -16.66 6.94
C TYR A 358 -10.84 -15.72 8.01
N PHE A 359 -11.56 -15.49 9.11
CA PHE A 359 -11.06 -14.85 10.31
C PHE A 359 -11.18 -15.74 11.52
N TYR A 360 -10.11 -15.86 12.27
CA TYR A 360 -10.10 -16.43 13.61
C TYR A 360 -9.54 -15.41 14.59
N ARG A 361 -9.99 -15.49 15.84
CA ARG A 361 -9.54 -14.60 16.93
C ARG A 361 -9.11 -15.41 18.13
N THR A 362 -8.02 -14.98 18.76
CA THR A 362 -7.59 -15.48 20.08
C THR A 362 -7.06 -14.36 20.96
N VAL A 363 -6.82 -14.67 22.23
CA VAL A 363 -6.21 -13.77 23.20
C VAL A 363 -5.11 -14.53 23.95
N ILE A 364 -3.96 -13.89 24.16
CA ILE A 364 -2.86 -14.42 24.96
C ILE A 364 -2.39 -13.38 25.98
N ARG A 365 -1.75 -13.83 27.06
CA ARG A 365 -1.13 -12.99 28.09
C ARG A 365 0.39 -13.15 28.03
N PRO A 366 1.10 -12.25 27.34
CA PRO A 366 2.51 -12.44 27.00
C PRO A 366 3.49 -11.90 28.08
N ASP A 367 3.01 -11.15 29.06
CA ASP A 367 3.85 -10.46 30.03
C ASP A 367 3.80 -11.14 31.40
N ALA A 368 4.90 -11.78 31.82
CA ALA A 368 5.00 -12.49 33.08
C ALA A 368 4.86 -11.57 34.30
N ASP A 369 5.19 -10.29 34.15
CA ASP A 369 5.07 -9.28 35.21
C ASP A 369 3.69 -8.63 35.27
N ARG A 370 2.89 -8.77 34.18
CA ARG A 370 1.57 -8.16 34.02
C ARG A 370 0.53 -9.17 33.55
N PRO A 371 0.03 -10.02 34.45
CA PRO A 371 -0.95 -11.05 34.10
C PRO A 371 -2.28 -10.50 33.54
N TYR A 372 -2.52 -9.21 33.69
CA TYR A 372 -3.68 -8.49 33.14
C TYR A 372 -3.43 -7.91 31.75
N SER A 373 -2.18 -7.86 31.29
CA SER A 373 -1.88 -7.43 29.92
C SER A 373 -2.25 -8.53 28.94
N GLU A 374 -3.15 -8.22 28.00
CA GLU A 374 -3.67 -9.14 27.01
C GLU A 374 -3.35 -8.65 25.60
N LEU A 375 -2.97 -9.58 24.74
CA LEU A 375 -2.80 -9.37 23.32
C LEU A 375 -3.89 -10.11 22.56
N VAL A 376 -4.69 -9.38 21.83
CA VAL A 376 -5.69 -9.89 20.88
C VAL A 376 -5.00 -10.15 19.56
N LEU A 377 -5.20 -11.33 19.00
CA LEU A 377 -4.74 -11.72 17.68
C LEU A 377 -5.92 -12.00 16.76
N VAL A 378 -5.88 -11.47 15.54
CA VAL A 378 -6.82 -11.79 14.46
C VAL A 378 -6.03 -12.46 13.34
N ALA A 379 -6.29 -13.74 13.11
CA ALA A 379 -5.73 -14.50 12.00
C ALA A 379 -6.57 -14.31 10.73
N MET A 380 -5.90 -14.15 9.61
CA MET A 380 -6.47 -13.88 8.30
C MET A 380 -6.05 -14.98 7.32
N ASP A 381 -7.01 -15.70 6.72
CA ASP A 381 -6.75 -16.70 5.68
C ASP A 381 -6.55 -16.03 4.33
N MET A 382 -5.30 -15.74 3.99
CA MET A 382 -4.94 -15.02 2.77
C MET A 382 -5.19 -15.83 1.48
N ARG A 383 -5.59 -17.08 1.58
CA ARG A 383 -6.14 -17.84 0.43
C ARG A 383 -7.50 -17.29 0.01
N GLN A 384 -8.29 -16.84 0.99
CA GLN A 384 -9.63 -16.28 0.81
C GLN A 384 -9.64 -14.75 0.80
N LEU A 385 -8.54 -14.11 1.19
CA LEU A 385 -8.44 -12.67 1.44
C LEU A 385 -7.35 -12.02 0.60
N GLU A 386 -7.55 -10.76 0.30
CA GLU A 386 -6.59 -9.84 -0.29
C GLU A 386 -6.39 -8.64 0.63
N LEU A 387 -5.17 -8.12 0.70
CA LEU A 387 -4.84 -6.95 1.47
C LEU A 387 -4.68 -5.74 0.56
N GLY A 388 -5.46 -4.69 0.81
CA GLY A 388 -5.29 -3.38 0.20
C GLY A 388 -4.70 -2.38 1.20
N MET A 389 -4.08 -1.34 0.66
CA MET A 389 -3.49 -0.24 1.44
C MET A 389 -4.08 1.08 0.98
N GLN A 390 -4.30 2.01 1.90
CA GLN A 390 -4.77 3.34 1.59
C GLN A 390 -4.03 4.38 2.43
N ALA A 391 -3.61 5.47 1.80
CA ALA A 391 -3.04 6.59 2.51
C ALA A 391 -4.13 7.40 3.22
N GLY A 392 -3.79 7.95 4.37
CA GLY A 392 -4.65 8.91 5.05
C GLY A 392 -4.73 10.24 4.33
N TYR A 393 -5.66 11.09 4.74
CA TYR A 393 -5.78 12.43 4.14
C TYR A 393 -4.70 13.42 4.65
N GLU A 394 -4.08 13.16 5.82
CA GLU A 394 -2.97 13.95 6.37
C GLU A 394 -1.61 13.25 6.24
N ASP A 395 -1.57 11.93 6.35
CA ASP A 395 -0.33 11.16 6.50
C ASP A 395 -0.44 9.77 5.83
N PRO A 396 0.60 9.24 5.19
CA PRO A 396 1.96 9.78 5.16
C PRO A 396 2.04 11.05 4.31
N LYS A 397 2.85 12.01 4.76
CA LYS A 397 3.11 13.23 3.99
C LYS A 397 4.04 12.90 2.82
N PRO A 398 3.55 12.87 1.58
CA PRO A 398 4.39 12.58 0.43
C PRO A 398 5.37 13.73 0.20
N THR A 399 6.45 13.44 -0.51
CA THR A 399 7.37 14.50 -0.96
C THR A 399 6.69 15.43 -1.97
N THR A 400 5.61 14.95 -2.59
CA THR A 400 4.84 15.73 -3.58
C THR A 400 3.39 15.26 -3.64
N GLY A 401 2.48 16.16 -3.92
CA GLY A 401 1.05 15.89 -4.04
C GLY A 401 0.35 15.65 -2.70
N SER A 402 -0.95 15.37 -2.73
CA SER A 402 -1.73 15.02 -1.55
C SER A 402 -1.40 13.61 -1.06
N PRO A 403 -1.52 13.31 0.23
CA PRO A 403 -1.34 11.96 0.75
C PRO A 403 -2.31 10.96 0.10
N GLY A 404 -3.57 11.03 0.43
CA GLY A 404 -4.64 10.16 -0.08
C GLY A 404 -6.01 10.68 0.29
N GLU A 405 -7.02 9.87 0.04
CA GLU A 405 -8.41 10.23 0.33
C GLU A 405 -8.81 9.95 1.79
N GLY A 406 -8.03 9.11 2.49
CA GLY A 406 -8.26 8.79 3.89
C GLY A 406 -9.49 7.92 4.16
N HIS A 407 -10.09 7.33 3.14
CA HIS A 407 -11.21 6.39 3.28
C HIS A 407 -11.06 5.21 2.32
N LEU A 408 -11.87 4.18 2.47
CA LEU A 408 -11.93 3.08 1.52
C LEU A 408 -12.07 3.61 0.09
N PRO A 409 -11.34 3.03 -0.89
CA PRO A 409 -11.50 3.41 -2.28
C PRO A 409 -12.96 3.38 -2.70
N ALA A 410 -13.43 4.45 -3.36
CA ALA A 410 -14.82 4.58 -3.83
C ALA A 410 -15.07 3.71 -5.07
N ASP A 411 -14.74 2.42 -4.96
CA ASP A 411 -14.82 1.42 -6.00
C ASP A 411 -15.88 0.37 -5.64
N PRO A 412 -16.86 0.09 -6.52
CA PRO A 412 -17.85 -0.96 -6.32
C PRO A 412 -17.22 -2.33 -6.04
N GLU A 413 -16.07 -2.66 -6.63
CA GLU A 413 -15.34 -3.90 -6.38
C GLU A 413 -14.83 -3.97 -4.94
N VAL A 414 -14.24 -2.88 -4.43
CA VAL A 414 -13.81 -2.80 -3.03
C VAL A 414 -15.00 -2.93 -2.10
N TYR A 415 -16.07 -2.15 -2.34
CA TYR A 415 -17.27 -2.19 -1.50
C TYR A 415 -17.97 -3.55 -1.54
N GLY A 416 -17.96 -4.21 -2.68
CA GLY A 416 -18.55 -5.55 -2.86
C GLY A 416 -17.81 -6.64 -2.11
N ARG A 417 -16.50 -6.48 -1.83
CA ARG A 417 -15.62 -7.53 -1.31
C ARG A 417 -15.00 -7.22 0.06
N VAL A 418 -15.02 -5.98 0.55
CA VAL A 418 -14.42 -5.62 1.83
C VAL A 418 -15.08 -6.35 2.99
N VAL A 419 -14.25 -6.88 3.90
CA VAL A 419 -14.65 -7.65 5.10
C VAL A 419 -13.93 -7.19 6.36
N GLY A 420 -12.89 -6.34 6.25
CA GLY A 420 -12.17 -5.82 7.41
C GLY A 420 -11.31 -4.61 7.07
N THR A 421 -11.01 -3.82 8.09
CA THR A 421 -10.10 -2.67 8.01
C THR A 421 -9.28 -2.57 9.29
N PHE A 422 -8.03 -2.13 9.21
CA PHE A 422 -7.19 -1.92 10.39
C PHE A 422 -6.14 -0.83 10.14
N ASN A 423 -5.58 -0.31 11.21
CA ASN A 423 -4.64 0.80 11.16
C ASN A 423 -3.33 0.48 10.45
N GLY A 424 -2.74 1.52 9.86
CA GLY A 424 -1.39 1.50 9.28
C GLY A 424 -0.29 1.83 10.29
N ALA A 425 0.74 2.49 9.80
CA ALA A 425 2.00 2.73 10.51
C ALA A 425 2.09 4.12 11.17
N PHE A 426 3.29 4.52 11.61
CA PHE A 426 3.53 5.82 12.25
C PHE A 426 3.45 6.97 11.25
N LYS A 427 3.16 8.17 11.77
CA LYS A 427 3.20 9.41 11.00
C LYS A 427 4.60 9.69 10.44
N THR A 428 4.66 10.38 9.32
CA THR A 428 5.90 10.78 8.63
C THR A 428 6.88 11.49 9.56
N GLN A 429 6.38 12.35 10.44
CA GLN A 429 7.20 13.07 11.42
C GLN A 429 7.93 12.16 12.44
N HIS A 430 7.52 10.89 12.54
CA HIS A 430 8.13 9.92 13.46
C HIS A 430 9.12 8.97 12.78
N GLY A 431 9.55 9.25 11.55
CA GLY A 431 10.58 8.46 10.89
C GLY A 431 10.53 8.39 9.38
N ALA A 432 9.52 8.97 8.73
CA ALA A 432 9.36 9.02 7.28
C ALA A 432 9.48 7.63 6.60
N TYR A 433 8.92 6.59 7.24
CA TYR A 433 8.96 5.23 6.74
C TYR A 433 8.20 5.08 5.42
N GLY A 434 8.78 4.34 4.49
CA GLY A 434 8.32 4.22 3.12
C GLY A 434 6.87 3.75 2.96
N MET A 435 6.21 4.27 1.93
CA MET A 435 4.88 3.84 1.51
C MET A 435 4.69 4.00 0.01
N MET A 436 4.13 2.99 -0.62
CA MET A 436 3.65 3.00 -2.00
C MET A 436 2.26 2.37 -2.06
N VAL A 437 1.36 2.95 -2.81
CA VAL A 437 0.00 2.45 -3.04
C VAL A 437 -0.26 2.36 -4.53
N ASN A 438 -0.56 1.17 -5.02
CA ASN A 438 -0.83 0.91 -6.44
C ASN A 438 0.22 1.55 -7.37
N ARG A 439 1.50 1.28 -7.10
CA ARG A 439 2.68 1.82 -7.81
C ARG A 439 2.89 3.33 -7.65
N ARG A 440 2.05 4.04 -6.91
CA ARG A 440 2.29 5.43 -6.52
C ARG A 440 3.13 5.48 -5.25
N VAL A 441 4.38 5.90 -5.35
CA VAL A 441 5.26 6.10 -4.21
C VAL A 441 4.90 7.39 -3.50
N LEU A 442 4.56 7.28 -2.23
CA LEU A 442 4.28 8.41 -1.34
C LEU A 442 5.54 8.78 -0.54
N LEU A 443 6.21 7.78 0.01
CA LEU A 443 7.49 7.91 0.68
C LEU A 443 8.43 6.81 0.17
N PRO A 444 9.69 7.13 -0.15
CA PRO A 444 10.65 6.12 -0.61
C PRO A 444 10.94 5.08 0.47
N PRO A 445 11.35 3.87 0.07
CA PRO A 445 11.67 2.82 1.02
C PRO A 445 12.91 3.17 1.87
N VAL A 446 12.88 2.76 3.13
CA VAL A 446 13.98 2.87 4.09
C VAL A 446 14.67 1.51 4.20
N LYS A 447 15.99 1.48 3.97
CA LYS A 447 16.82 0.26 4.07
C LYS A 447 16.75 -0.34 5.48
N GLY A 448 16.57 -1.66 5.57
CA GLY A 448 16.40 -2.38 6.84
C GLY A 448 15.05 -2.16 7.52
N GLY A 449 14.19 -1.28 7.01
CA GLY A 449 12.87 -1.02 7.58
C GLY A 449 11.95 -2.23 7.48
N ALA A 450 11.23 -2.53 8.57
CA ALA A 450 10.22 -3.58 8.56
C ALA A 450 9.10 -3.22 7.58
N THR A 451 8.80 -4.14 6.67
CA THR A 451 7.96 -3.87 5.50
C THR A 451 6.92 -4.94 5.30
N VAL A 452 5.69 -4.52 5.03
CA VAL A 452 4.66 -5.35 4.40
C VAL A 452 4.55 -4.95 2.93
N ILE A 453 4.55 -5.93 2.04
CA ILE A 453 4.36 -5.76 0.60
C ILE A 453 3.09 -6.46 0.13
N VAL A 454 2.53 -5.97 -0.97
CA VAL A 454 1.54 -6.67 -1.79
C VAL A 454 2.10 -6.74 -3.20
N ASN A 455 2.13 -7.94 -3.78
CA ASN A 455 2.60 -8.16 -5.14
C ASN A 455 1.46 -8.09 -6.17
N ASP A 456 1.78 -8.29 -7.45
CA ASP A 456 0.83 -8.29 -8.57
C ASP A 456 -0.11 -9.51 -8.58
N ALA A 457 0.23 -10.59 -7.85
CA ALA A 457 -0.64 -11.74 -7.58
C ALA A 457 -1.56 -11.52 -6.36
N HIS A 458 -1.55 -10.32 -5.75
CA HIS A 458 -2.26 -9.97 -4.51
C HIS A 458 -1.84 -10.80 -3.28
N ASP A 459 -0.64 -11.40 -3.32
CA ASP A 459 -0.08 -12.07 -2.15
C ASP A 459 0.63 -11.08 -1.24
N VAL A 460 0.67 -11.40 0.06
CA VAL A 460 1.20 -10.53 1.11
C VAL A 460 2.54 -11.05 1.62
N GLY A 461 3.58 -10.24 1.49
CA GLY A 461 4.90 -10.54 2.03
C GLY A 461 5.29 -9.62 3.19
N LEU A 462 5.94 -10.16 4.21
CA LEU A 462 6.56 -9.37 5.28
C LEU A 462 8.07 -9.62 5.34
N GLY A 463 8.85 -8.55 5.39
CA GLY A 463 10.30 -8.64 5.42
C GLY A 463 11.00 -7.32 5.67
N SER A 464 12.31 -7.37 5.85
CA SER A 464 13.15 -6.17 5.94
C SER A 464 13.53 -5.70 4.54
N TRP A 465 13.43 -4.38 4.30
CA TRP A 465 13.79 -3.84 2.98
C TRP A 465 15.29 -4.00 2.70
N PRO A 466 15.66 -4.50 1.51
CA PRO A 466 17.05 -4.72 1.16
C PRO A 466 17.86 -3.42 1.07
N PRO A 467 19.20 -3.46 1.06
CA PRO A 467 20.05 -2.28 0.96
C PRO A 467 20.11 -1.71 -0.47
N ARG A 468 18.96 -1.59 -1.13
CA ARG A 468 18.80 -1.04 -2.48
C ARG A 468 17.63 -0.07 -2.54
N ASP A 469 17.66 0.84 -3.51
CA ASP A 469 16.64 1.88 -3.67
C ASP A 469 15.56 1.46 -4.70
N GLU A 470 15.84 0.45 -5.51
CA GLU A 470 14.90 -0.06 -6.51
C GLU A 470 13.72 -0.80 -5.86
N ILE A 471 12.54 -0.53 -6.39
CA ILE A 471 11.32 -1.27 -6.03
C ILE A 471 11.07 -2.33 -7.09
N PRO A 472 11.01 -3.62 -6.72
CA PRO A 472 10.68 -4.69 -7.65
C PRO A 472 9.39 -4.42 -8.42
N ALA A 473 9.33 -4.80 -9.71
CA ALA A 473 8.20 -4.49 -10.58
C ALA A 473 6.91 -5.21 -10.17
N ASP A 474 7.05 -6.38 -9.58
CA ASP A 474 5.96 -7.21 -9.06
C ASP A 474 5.31 -6.65 -7.79
N ILE A 475 5.99 -5.76 -7.05
CA ILE A 475 5.42 -5.13 -5.86
C ILE A 475 4.49 -3.99 -6.27
N THR A 476 3.20 -4.12 -6.03
CA THR A 476 2.19 -3.10 -6.32
C THR A 476 2.04 -2.08 -5.19
N SER A 477 2.18 -2.52 -3.94
CA SER A 477 2.06 -1.66 -2.77
C SER A 477 2.99 -2.12 -1.65
N PHE A 478 3.47 -1.18 -0.84
CA PHE A 478 4.20 -1.50 0.38
C PHE A 478 4.01 -0.44 1.46
N ARG A 479 4.19 -0.86 2.72
CA ARG A 479 4.23 0.04 3.87
C ARG A 479 5.30 -0.40 4.86
N GLN A 480 6.07 0.56 5.35
CA GLN A 480 7.14 0.33 6.32
C GLN A 480 6.85 0.95 7.67
N ASN A 481 7.42 0.39 8.71
CA ASN A 481 7.45 1.00 10.03
C ASN A 481 8.56 0.44 10.92
N LEU A 482 9.43 1.29 11.45
CA LEU A 482 10.49 0.91 12.39
C LEU A 482 11.39 -0.26 11.90
N ASP A 483 12.06 -0.88 12.87
CA ASP A 483 12.79 -2.13 12.69
C ASP A 483 11.84 -3.32 12.87
N PRO A 484 12.22 -4.54 12.48
CA PRO A 484 11.41 -5.72 12.75
C PRO A 484 11.26 -5.99 14.26
N LEU A 485 10.03 -6.28 14.69
CA LEU A 485 9.74 -6.79 16.04
C LEU A 485 10.22 -8.23 16.21
N VAL A 486 10.07 -9.01 15.15
CA VAL A 486 10.53 -10.39 15.04
C VAL A 486 11.14 -10.57 13.65
N GLU A 487 12.29 -11.20 13.57
CA GLU A 487 12.92 -11.62 12.32
C GLU A 487 13.57 -12.98 12.49
N ASP A 488 13.22 -13.91 11.60
CA ASP A 488 13.68 -15.32 11.65
C ASP A 488 13.54 -15.95 13.05
N GLY A 489 12.40 -15.68 13.72
CA GLY A 489 12.09 -16.19 15.05
C GLY A 489 12.83 -15.51 16.20
N VAL A 490 13.62 -14.48 15.95
CA VAL A 490 14.32 -13.69 16.97
C VAL A 490 13.50 -12.43 17.28
N ALA A 491 13.10 -12.24 18.55
CA ALA A 491 12.43 -11.02 18.99
C ALA A 491 13.43 -9.88 19.12
N ASN A 492 13.08 -8.69 18.59
CA ASN A 492 13.90 -7.49 18.60
C ASN A 492 15.35 -7.72 18.09
N PRO A 493 15.53 -8.20 16.85
CA PRO A 493 16.82 -8.64 16.33
C PRO A 493 17.87 -7.52 16.24
N THR A 494 17.42 -6.26 16.11
CA THR A 494 18.29 -5.07 16.04
C THR A 494 18.62 -4.48 17.40
N ASN A 495 18.13 -5.09 18.49
CA ASN A 495 18.24 -4.56 19.86
C ASN A 495 17.74 -3.11 19.98
N ARG A 496 16.66 -2.79 19.22
CA ARG A 496 16.06 -1.46 19.22
C ARG A 496 15.50 -1.15 20.60
N GLN A 497 15.89 0.01 21.15
CA GLN A 497 15.41 0.48 22.45
C GLN A 497 14.16 1.37 22.33
N LEU A 498 14.08 2.14 21.24
CA LEU A 498 13.05 3.15 21.01
C LEU A 498 11.96 2.63 20.05
N TRP A 499 10.85 2.18 20.60
CA TRP A 499 9.69 1.71 19.85
C TRP A 499 8.57 2.76 19.85
N GLY A 500 8.79 3.86 19.14
CA GLY A 500 7.95 5.04 19.16
C GLY A 500 8.50 6.10 20.10
N TRP A 501 7.63 6.88 20.73
CA TRP A 501 8.04 7.93 21.66
C TRP A 501 8.64 7.36 22.94
N GLN A 502 9.76 7.95 23.36
CA GLN A 502 10.36 7.70 24.68
C GLN A 502 10.80 8.98 25.33
N ILE A 503 10.68 9.01 26.64
CA ILE A 503 11.49 9.81 27.54
C ILE A 503 12.66 8.93 28.01
N GLU A 504 13.83 9.52 28.20
CA GLU A 504 15.03 8.81 28.62
C GLU A 504 14.74 7.75 29.72
N GLY A 505 15.05 6.51 29.40
CA GLY A 505 15.13 5.40 30.36
C GLY A 505 13.88 4.57 30.63
N THR A 506 12.70 4.90 30.05
CA THR A 506 11.46 4.11 30.27
C THR A 506 10.73 3.76 28.98
N SER A 507 10.37 2.48 28.83
CA SER A 507 9.50 2.08 27.71
C SER A 507 8.04 2.45 28.02
N VAL A 508 7.39 3.16 27.12
CA VAL A 508 5.99 3.57 27.30
C VAL A 508 5.07 2.37 27.12
N LEU A 509 4.33 2.06 28.19
CA LEU A 509 3.26 1.06 28.21
C LEU A 509 1.99 1.70 27.66
N THR A 510 1.61 1.33 26.45
CA THR A 510 0.44 1.88 25.75
C THR A 510 -0.22 0.84 24.89
N GLN A 511 -1.26 1.23 24.18
CA GLN A 511 -1.79 0.40 23.08
C GLN A 511 -0.71 0.25 22.01
N ARG A 512 -0.54 -0.97 21.51
CA ARG A 512 0.33 -1.26 20.37
C ARG A 512 -0.31 -2.24 19.43
N THR A 513 0.01 -2.07 18.16
CA THR A 513 -0.45 -2.97 17.12
C THR A 513 0.71 -3.49 16.30
N ALA A 514 0.52 -4.65 15.71
CA ALA A 514 1.52 -5.28 14.85
C ALA A 514 0.86 -6.10 13.75
N LEU A 515 1.63 -6.37 12.72
CA LEU A 515 1.33 -7.35 11.70
C LEU A 515 2.44 -8.39 11.69
N CYS A 516 2.11 -9.66 11.59
CA CYS A 516 3.14 -10.69 11.50
C CYS A 516 2.74 -11.82 10.55
N VAL A 517 3.74 -12.53 10.04
CA VAL A 517 3.59 -13.75 9.25
C VAL A 517 4.29 -14.90 9.97
N THR A 518 3.61 -16.06 10.02
CA THR A 518 4.19 -17.30 10.52
C THR A 518 5.00 -18.01 9.43
N ALA A 519 5.81 -18.99 9.80
CA ALA A 519 6.50 -19.83 8.82
C ALA A 519 5.52 -20.61 7.92
N ALA A 520 4.34 -20.95 8.46
CA ALA A 520 3.26 -21.60 7.71
C ALA A 520 2.46 -20.66 6.78
N GLY A 521 2.79 -19.37 6.72
CA GLY A 521 2.13 -18.39 5.84
C GLY A 521 0.81 -17.85 6.39
N HIS A 522 0.56 -17.93 7.69
CA HIS A 522 -0.59 -17.29 8.33
C HIS A 522 -0.26 -15.82 8.62
N LEU A 523 -1.19 -14.93 8.30
CA LEU A 523 -1.08 -13.50 8.59
C LEU A 523 -1.88 -13.16 9.84
N TYR A 524 -1.24 -12.52 10.83
CA TYR A 524 -1.90 -12.08 12.06
C TYR A 524 -1.82 -10.58 12.21
N TYR A 525 -2.94 -9.95 12.54
CA TYR A 525 -2.99 -8.64 13.15
C TYR A 525 -2.98 -8.82 14.68
N ALA A 526 -2.19 -8.03 15.38
CA ALA A 526 -2.08 -8.03 16.83
C ALA A 526 -2.44 -6.66 17.42
N TRP A 527 -3.18 -6.67 18.53
CA TRP A 527 -3.52 -5.49 19.31
C TRP A 527 -3.43 -5.80 20.80
N GLY A 528 -2.72 -4.97 21.55
CA GLY A 528 -2.60 -5.11 22.99
C GLY A 528 -2.61 -3.78 23.70
N GLU A 529 -3.14 -3.75 24.94
CA GLU A 529 -3.07 -2.63 25.85
C GLU A 529 -1.95 -2.81 26.87
N GLU A 530 -1.36 -1.68 27.30
CA GLU A 530 -0.34 -1.66 28.36
C GLU A 530 0.85 -2.58 28.06
N ILE A 531 1.29 -2.57 26.81
CA ILE A 531 2.38 -3.41 26.31
C ILE A 531 3.49 -2.53 25.70
N ASP A 532 4.75 -2.89 25.93
CA ASP A 532 5.87 -2.26 25.27
C ASP A 532 6.29 -2.99 23.98
N GLY A 533 7.20 -2.40 23.21
CA GLY A 533 7.66 -2.99 21.95
C GLY A 533 8.37 -4.33 22.13
N PRO A 534 9.33 -4.49 23.05
CA PRO A 534 9.98 -5.77 23.31
C PRO A 534 9.01 -6.89 23.73
N THR A 535 8.05 -6.59 24.60
CA THR A 535 7.02 -7.56 25.03
C THR A 535 6.10 -7.94 23.88
N LEU A 536 5.74 -6.97 23.01
CA LEU A 536 4.99 -7.26 21.79
C LEU A 536 5.77 -8.20 20.85
N GLY A 537 7.08 -7.97 20.66
CA GLY A 537 7.95 -8.86 19.89
C GLY A 537 7.99 -10.29 20.45
N LYS A 538 8.12 -10.43 21.77
CA LYS A 538 8.08 -11.73 22.46
C LYS A 538 6.71 -12.43 22.27
N ALA A 539 5.61 -11.66 22.33
CA ALA A 539 4.27 -12.17 22.12
C ALA A 539 4.06 -12.69 20.69
N LEU A 540 4.53 -11.96 19.69
CA LEU A 540 4.47 -12.42 18.29
C LEU A 540 5.30 -13.69 18.07
N ARG A 541 6.49 -13.76 18.69
CA ARG A 541 7.30 -14.98 18.66
C ARG A 541 6.57 -16.16 19.32
N GLN A 542 5.94 -15.95 20.47
CA GLN A 542 5.09 -16.97 21.14
C GLN A 542 3.97 -17.45 20.22
N ALA A 543 3.39 -16.55 19.42
CA ALA A 543 2.36 -16.88 18.44
C ALA A 543 2.90 -17.59 17.18
N GLY A 544 4.21 -17.89 17.10
CA GLY A 544 4.82 -18.60 15.97
C GLY A 544 5.18 -17.70 14.79
N CYS A 545 5.22 -16.38 14.96
CA CYS A 545 5.62 -15.46 13.89
C CYS A 545 7.09 -15.61 13.53
N SER A 546 7.38 -15.83 12.26
CA SER A 546 8.72 -15.83 11.69
C SER A 546 9.22 -14.42 11.40
N TYR A 547 8.28 -13.51 11.09
CA TYR A 547 8.54 -12.10 10.92
C TYR A 547 7.38 -11.27 11.47
N GLY A 548 7.69 -10.14 12.11
CA GLY A 548 6.70 -9.22 12.66
C GLY A 548 7.14 -7.77 12.58
N MET A 549 6.20 -6.89 12.24
CA MET A 549 6.41 -5.45 12.19
C MET A 549 5.46 -4.71 13.11
N HIS A 550 5.93 -3.63 13.71
CA HIS A 550 5.12 -2.72 14.51
C HIS A 550 4.22 -1.88 13.58
N LEU A 551 2.96 -1.68 13.96
CA LEU A 551 2.07 -0.70 13.33
C LEU A 551 1.91 0.52 14.25
N ASP A 552 0.74 1.20 14.23
CA ASP A 552 0.52 2.36 15.10
C ASP A 552 0.35 1.95 16.58
N MET A 553 0.65 2.90 17.45
CA MET A 553 0.53 2.75 18.92
C MET A 553 -0.43 3.78 19.55
N ASN A 554 -0.97 4.71 18.77
CA ASN A 554 -1.87 5.71 19.30
C ASN A 554 -3.28 5.12 19.46
N PRO A 555 -3.87 5.17 20.69
CA PRO A 555 -5.23 4.65 20.92
C PRO A 555 -6.31 5.22 19.99
N ALA A 556 -6.17 6.47 19.58
CA ALA A 556 -7.10 7.11 18.64
C ALA A 556 -6.99 6.59 17.19
N HIS A 557 -5.95 5.80 16.89
CA HIS A 557 -5.68 5.30 15.54
C HIS A 557 -5.58 3.78 15.45
N SER A 558 -5.38 3.09 16.55
CA SER A 558 -5.05 1.65 16.61
C SER A 558 -6.28 0.79 16.80
N GLY A 559 -6.57 -0.11 15.85
CA GLY A 559 -7.67 -1.06 15.97
C GLY A 559 -7.97 -1.78 14.66
N PHE A 560 -8.74 -2.85 14.79
CA PHE A 560 -9.28 -3.68 13.70
C PHE A 560 -10.80 -3.65 13.71
N VAL A 561 -11.41 -3.44 12.55
CA VAL A 561 -12.87 -3.38 12.38
C VAL A 561 -13.29 -4.41 11.33
N PHE A 562 -14.16 -5.34 11.70
CA PHE A 562 -14.89 -6.14 10.74
C PHE A 562 -15.89 -5.25 10.02
N THR A 563 -15.88 -5.28 8.70
CA THR A 563 -16.48 -4.23 7.87
C THR A 563 -17.32 -4.85 6.76
N ASP A 564 -18.54 -4.36 6.59
CA ASP A 564 -19.39 -4.62 5.44
C ASP A 564 -20.02 -3.31 4.95
N ILE A 565 -19.86 -3.01 3.67
CA ILE A 565 -20.50 -1.85 3.04
C ILE A 565 -21.78 -2.30 2.34
N VAL A 566 -22.92 -1.88 2.90
CA VAL A 566 -24.25 -2.26 2.40
C VAL A 566 -24.70 -1.32 1.27
N SER A 567 -24.60 -0.03 1.49
CA SER A 567 -25.00 0.98 0.51
C SER A 567 -24.11 2.23 0.61
N PRO A 568 -23.09 2.35 -0.26
CA PRO A 568 -22.21 3.51 -0.24
C PRO A 568 -22.94 4.84 -0.40
N LYS A 569 -23.98 4.87 -1.26
CA LYS A 569 -24.78 6.09 -1.52
C LYS A 569 -25.59 6.56 -0.32
N LYS A 570 -25.97 5.63 0.58
CA LYS A 570 -26.74 5.94 1.81
C LYS A 570 -25.83 6.04 3.04
N GLY A 571 -24.55 5.66 2.92
CA GLY A 571 -23.62 5.58 4.04
C GLY A 571 -23.90 4.38 4.95
N ASP A 572 -24.67 3.39 4.50
CA ASP A 572 -25.03 2.22 5.30
C ASP A 572 -23.89 1.21 5.32
N SER A 573 -23.45 0.84 6.51
CA SER A 573 -22.38 -0.15 6.74
C SER A 573 -22.62 -0.91 8.04
N HIS A 574 -22.19 -2.15 8.08
CA HIS A 574 -22.11 -2.94 9.30
C HIS A 574 -20.66 -3.01 9.77
N LEU A 575 -20.42 -2.58 11.00
CA LEU A 575 -19.09 -2.39 11.56
C LEU A 575 -19.01 -2.97 12.97
N LYS A 576 -17.99 -3.78 13.24
CA LYS A 576 -17.73 -4.34 14.57
C LYS A 576 -16.23 -4.32 14.86
N LEU A 577 -15.83 -3.72 15.98
CA LEU A 577 -14.47 -3.80 16.48
C LEU A 577 -14.09 -5.25 16.80
N ALA A 578 -12.85 -5.64 16.55
CA ALA A 578 -12.34 -6.96 16.89
C ALA A 578 -12.27 -7.19 18.40
N ASP A 579 -12.17 -6.12 19.18
CA ASP A 579 -12.26 -6.14 20.63
C ASP A 579 -12.93 -4.85 21.12
N ASP A 580 -13.83 -4.95 22.09
CA ASP A 580 -14.61 -3.80 22.58
C ASP A 580 -13.76 -2.77 23.37
N ARG A 581 -12.54 -3.12 23.75
CA ARG A 581 -11.56 -2.19 24.38
C ARG A 581 -10.87 -1.26 23.37
N MET A 582 -10.96 -1.55 22.07
CA MET A 582 -10.45 -0.65 21.04
C MET A 582 -11.25 0.66 21.04
N THR A 583 -10.55 1.79 21.03
CA THR A 583 -11.17 3.12 21.22
C THR A 583 -11.37 3.90 19.92
N ILE A 584 -10.99 3.35 18.78
CA ILE A 584 -11.24 4.00 17.48
C ILE A 584 -12.74 3.97 17.15
N PRO A 585 -13.28 5.00 16.49
CA PRO A 585 -14.61 4.94 15.91
C PRO A 585 -14.68 3.80 14.88
N PRO A 586 -15.69 2.91 14.93
CA PRO A 586 -15.79 1.79 13.97
C PRO A 586 -15.86 2.22 12.51
N ASP A 587 -16.42 3.40 12.22
CA ASP A 587 -16.58 3.97 10.88
C ASP A 587 -15.37 4.80 10.40
N LYS A 588 -14.26 4.82 11.17
CA LYS A 588 -13.08 5.63 10.89
C LYS A 588 -12.55 5.45 9.48
N PHE A 589 -12.36 4.22 9.05
CA PHE A 589 -11.76 3.90 7.75
C PHE A 589 -12.76 3.94 6.58
N VAL A 590 -14.03 3.93 6.90
CA VAL A 590 -15.12 4.09 5.91
C VAL A 590 -15.37 5.55 5.59
N ARG A 591 -15.35 6.41 6.61
CA ARG A 591 -15.59 7.85 6.44
C ARG A 591 -14.32 8.60 6.07
N TRP A 592 -13.33 8.61 6.97
CA TRP A 592 -12.02 9.23 6.76
C TRP A 592 -11.05 8.89 7.88
N SER A 593 -9.82 8.65 7.50
CA SER A 593 -8.69 8.48 8.41
C SER A 593 -7.60 9.49 8.08
N ALA A 594 -7.14 10.22 9.09
CA ALA A 594 -5.99 11.11 8.93
C ALA A 594 -4.71 10.36 8.55
N LYS A 595 -4.65 9.08 8.90
CA LYS A 595 -3.49 8.22 8.70
C LYS A 595 -3.81 7.06 7.78
N ASP A 596 -2.74 6.50 7.21
CA ASP A 596 -2.79 5.28 6.42
C ASP A 596 -3.43 4.10 7.16
N PHE A 597 -4.04 3.23 6.41
CA PHE A 597 -4.71 2.05 6.91
C PHE A 597 -4.70 0.92 5.87
N PHE A 598 -5.00 -0.27 6.35
CA PHE A 598 -5.18 -1.44 5.53
C PHE A 598 -6.67 -1.81 5.47
N TYR A 599 -7.06 -2.38 4.35
CA TYR A 599 -8.37 -2.99 4.20
C TYR A 599 -8.25 -4.40 3.64
N VAL A 600 -9.13 -5.27 4.08
CA VAL A 600 -9.14 -6.69 3.75
C VAL A 600 -10.37 -6.99 2.91
N MET A 601 -10.18 -7.63 1.77
CA MET A 601 -11.25 -7.99 0.83
C MET A 601 -11.29 -9.49 0.62
N LEU A 602 -12.46 -10.01 0.26
CA LEU A 602 -12.55 -11.37 -0.26
C LEU A 602 -11.78 -11.47 -1.58
N ARG A 603 -10.96 -12.50 -1.73
CA ARG A 603 -10.23 -12.79 -2.96
C ARG A 603 -11.23 -13.23 -4.04
N ASP A 604 -11.06 -12.70 -5.24
CA ASP A 604 -11.79 -13.13 -6.42
C ASP A 604 -10.81 -13.66 -7.47
N THR A 605 -10.82 -14.97 -7.68
CA THR A 605 -9.96 -15.64 -8.65
C THR A 605 -10.62 -15.83 -10.01
N THR A 606 -11.86 -15.37 -10.17
CA THR A 606 -12.55 -15.40 -11.45
C THR A 606 -11.81 -14.53 -12.48
N PRO A 607 -11.57 -15.01 -13.69
CA PRO A 607 -10.97 -14.17 -14.71
C PRO A 607 -11.83 -12.95 -15.02
N HIS A 608 -11.24 -11.77 -14.93
CA HIS A 608 -11.86 -10.50 -15.32
C HIS A 608 -11.20 -10.00 -16.59
N ASP A 609 -11.98 -9.87 -17.65
CA ASP A 609 -11.52 -9.35 -18.93
C ASP A 609 -12.64 -8.57 -19.65
N ALA A 610 -12.26 -7.79 -20.64
CA ALA A 610 -13.21 -6.98 -21.41
C ALA A 610 -13.94 -7.77 -22.52
N SER A 611 -13.73 -9.09 -22.63
CA SER A 611 -14.27 -9.89 -23.74
C SER A 611 -15.76 -10.18 -23.63
N GLY A 612 -16.31 -10.12 -22.40
CA GLY A 612 -17.69 -10.53 -22.10
C GLY A 612 -17.85 -12.06 -21.99
N VAL A 613 -16.76 -12.79 -21.76
CA VAL A 613 -16.82 -14.23 -21.45
C VAL A 613 -17.41 -14.41 -20.05
N GLU A 614 -18.42 -15.25 -19.96
CA GLU A 614 -18.93 -15.73 -18.67
C GLU A 614 -18.05 -16.90 -18.21
N TRP A 615 -17.15 -16.63 -17.27
CA TRP A 615 -16.29 -17.63 -16.71
C TRP A 615 -16.99 -18.38 -15.58
N ALA A 616 -16.97 -19.69 -15.67
CA ALA A 616 -17.43 -20.57 -14.60
C ALA A 616 -16.29 -21.50 -14.19
N ALA A 617 -16.21 -21.81 -12.92
CA ALA A 617 -15.23 -22.77 -12.48
C ALA A 617 -15.44 -24.11 -13.19
N ASP A 618 -14.35 -24.72 -13.66
CA ASP A 618 -14.44 -25.97 -14.40
C ASP A 618 -14.95 -27.09 -13.49
N GLY A 619 -16.00 -27.79 -13.91
CA GLY A 619 -16.62 -28.86 -13.11
C GLY A 619 -15.79 -30.12 -13.00
N GLY A 620 -14.60 -30.17 -13.59
CA GLY A 620 -13.64 -31.25 -13.49
C GLY A 620 -12.86 -31.21 -12.15
N THR A 621 -11.69 -31.78 -12.13
CA THR A 621 -10.84 -31.75 -10.96
C THR A 621 -10.22 -30.39 -10.73
N GLN A 622 -10.43 -29.83 -9.57
CA GLN A 622 -9.80 -28.59 -9.13
C GLN A 622 -8.55 -28.91 -8.27
N PRO A 623 -7.50 -28.05 -8.35
CA PRO A 623 -6.38 -28.16 -7.41
C PRO A 623 -6.83 -27.84 -5.97
N PRO A 624 -6.16 -28.37 -4.93
CA PRO A 624 -6.46 -28.05 -3.55
C PRO A 624 -6.27 -26.57 -3.21
N PRO A 625 -7.11 -25.97 -2.35
CA PRO A 625 -8.27 -26.56 -1.69
C PRO A 625 -9.50 -26.57 -2.59
N ALA A 626 -10.31 -27.62 -2.50
CA ALA A 626 -11.46 -27.84 -3.38
C ALA A 626 -12.53 -26.73 -3.35
N TRP A 627 -12.62 -25.97 -2.27
CA TRP A 627 -13.55 -24.83 -2.14
C TRP A 627 -13.09 -23.57 -2.88
N MET A 628 -11.83 -23.51 -3.38
CA MET A 628 -11.28 -22.39 -4.12
C MET A 628 -10.91 -22.86 -5.53
N PRO A 629 -11.64 -22.44 -6.57
CA PRO A 629 -11.33 -22.90 -7.92
C PRO A 629 -10.03 -22.29 -8.46
N GLY A 630 -9.24 -23.14 -9.13
CA GLY A 630 -8.01 -22.74 -9.83
C GLY A 630 -8.11 -22.85 -11.35
N VAL A 631 -9.21 -23.43 -11.88
CA VAL A 631 -9.44 -23.59 -13.31
C VAL A 631 -10.86 -23.14 -13.66
N TYR A 632 -10.96 -22.29 -14.70
CA TYR A 632 -12.21 -21.72 -15.16
C TYR A 632 -12.45 -22.07 -16.63
N ALA A 633 -13.66 -22.49 -16.94
CA ALA A 633 -14.12 -22.70 -18.32
C ALA A 633 -14.98 -21.53 -18.80
N GLY A 634 -14.85 -21.18 -20.05
CA GLY A 634 -15.63 -20.13 -20.69
C GLY A 634 -15.87 -20.42 -22.18
N LYS A 635 -16.79 -19.69 -22.80
CA LYS A 635 -17.03 -19.74 -24.23
C LYS A 635 -17.10 -18.33 -24.79
N LEU A 636 -16.47 -18.14 -25.95
CA LEU A 636 -16.54 -16.89 -26.65
C LEU A 636 -17.09 -17.14 -28.07
N THR A 637 -18.19 -16.45 -28.43
CA THR A 637 -18.76 -16.50 -29.75
C THR A 637 -18.41 -15.24 -30.54
N LEU A 638 -17.81 -15.41 -31.69
CA LEU A 638 -17.47 -14.36 -32.64
C LEU A 638 -18.20 -14.60 -34.01
N GLY A 639 -19.35 -13.99 -34.20
CA GLY A 639 -20.21 -14.29 -35.33
C GLY A 639 -20.75 -15.72 -35.29
N SER A 640 -20.42 -16.55 -36.25
CA SER A 640 -20.81 -17.99 -36.29
C SER A 640 -19.80 -18.90 -35.60
N LEU A 641 -18.70 -18.36 -35.11
CA LEU A 641 -17.56 -19.10 -34.56
C LEU A 641 -17.65 -19.15 -33.03
N THR A 642 -17.59 -20.35 -32.46
CA THR A 642 -17.54 -20.57 -31.02
C THR A 642 -16.19 -21.17 -30.65
N VAL A 643 -15.55 -20.55 -29.65
CA VAL A 643 -14.27 -20.96 -29.10
C VAL A 643 -14.48 -21.36 -27.65
N ASP A 644 -14.08 -22.59 -27.29
CA ASP A 644 -14.05 -23.05 -25.93
C ASP A 644 -12.72 -22.59 -25.28
N LEU A 645 -12.82 -22.14 -24.04
CA LEU A 645 -11.71 -21.53 -23.31
C LEU A 645 -11.51 -22.22 -21.96
N LEU A 646 -10.26 -22.38 -21.57
CA LEU A 646 -9.85 -22.73 -20.20
C LEU A 646 -8.84 -21.70 -19.71
N SER A 647 -9.09 -21.13 -18.52
CA SER A 647 -8.22 -20.20 -17.83
C SER A 647 -7.68 -20.88 -16.57
N PHE A 648 -6.37 -20.85 -16.40
CA PHE A 648 -5.67 -21.45 -15.28
C PHE A 648 -5.14 -20.36 -14.35
N GLU A 649 -5.47 -20.49 -13.05
CA GLU A 649 -4.94 -19.61 -12.01
C GLU A 649 -3.54 -20.06 -11.61
N GLN A 650 -2.57 -19.18 -11.78
CA GLN A 650 -1.16 -19.51 -11.60
C GLN A 650 -0.80 -19.91 -10.15
N GLY A 651 -1.45 -19.30 -9.17
CA GLY A 651 -1.27 -19.69 -7.76
C GLY A 651 -1.62 -21.15 -7.47
N HIS A 652 -2.54 -21.74 -8.26
CA HIS A 652 -3.07 -23.09 -8.08
C HIS A 652 -2.55 -24.11 -9.09
N VAL A 653 -1.99 -23.64 -10.23
CA VAL A 653 -1.59 -24.51 -11.34
C VAL A 653 -0.16 -24.19 -11.76
N ALA A 654 0.68 -25.20 -11.76
CA ALA A 654 2.00 -25.15 -12.37
C ALA A 654 1.95 -25.78 -13.77
N PHE A 655 2.83 -25.34 -14.66
CA PHE A 655 2.97 -25.93 -15.98
C PHE A 655 4.34 -26.55 -16.16
N GLU A 656 4.36 -27.76 -16.70
CA GLU A 656 5.58 -28.46 -17.02
C GLU A 656 5.54 -29.01 -18.44
N PHE A 657 6.64 -28.85 -19.14
CA PHE A 657 6.84 -29.38 -20.49
C PHE A 657 7.46 -30.78 -20.40
N ARG A 658 6.96 -31.70 -21.24
CA ARG A 658 7.63 -33.00 -21.49
C ARG A 658 7.72 -33.22 -22.98
N ALA A 659 8.92 -33.60 -23.46
CA ALA A 659 9.11 -34.05 -24.81
C ALA A 659 8.41 -35.39 -25.02
N GLY A 660 7.96 -35.67 -26.23
CA GLY A 660 7.33 -36.95 -26.53
C GLY A 660 8.33 -38.13 -26.46
N THR A 661 7.84 -39.33 -26.19
CA THR A 661 8.67 -40.55 -26.14
C THR A 661 9.15 -40.97 -27.51
N ARG A 662 8.51 -40.51 -28.59
CA ARG A 662 8.90 -40.77 -30.00
C ARG A 662 9.30 -39.49 -30.73
N GLU A 663 8.62 -38.43 -30.49
CA GLU A 663 8.83 -37.11 -31.11
C GLU A 663 8.85 -36.03 -30.03
N PRO A 664 9.76 -35.09 -30.09
CA PRO A 664 10.77 -34.83 -31.09
C PRO A 664 11.98 -35.84 -31.02
N ALA A 665 12.67 -36.04 -32.15
CA ALA A 665 13.72 -37.07 -32.32
C ALA A 665 14.94 -36.94 -31.36
N SER A 666 15.03 -35.85 -30.62
CA SER A 666 16.10 -35.62 -29.64
C SER A 666 15.79 -36.17 -28.23
N THR A 667 14.79 -37.02 -28.07
CA THR A 667 14.42 -37.63 -26.77
C THR A 667 15.52 -38.50 -26.18
N ASN A 668 16.50 -38.94 -26.98
CA ASN A 668 17.68 -39.71 -26.51
C ASN A 668 18.77 -38.82 -25.90
N VAL A 669 18.63 -37.53 -25.84
CA VAL A 669 19.61 -36.63 -25.21
C VAL A 669 19.51 -36.80 -23.68
N PRO A 670 20.62 -37.11 -22.99
CA PRO A 670 20.61 -37.22 -21.54
C PRO A 670 20.06 -35.95 -20.86
N GLY A 671 19.18 -36.14 -19.90
CA GLY A 671 18.54 -35.00 -19.19
C GLY A 671 17.28 -34.45 -19.85
N VAL A 672 16.89 -34.92 -21.04
CA VAL A 672 15.58 -34.57 -21.64
C VAL A 672 14.46 -35.30 -20.90
N LYS A 673 13.52 -34.57 -20.39
CA LYS A 673 12.37 -35.09 -19.64
C LYS A 673 11.24 -35.49 -20.60
N THR A 674 10.83 -36.75 -20.59
CA THR A 674 9.78 -37.32 -21.44
C THR A 674 8.59 -37.86 -20.64
N THR A 675 8.78 -38.07 -19.35
CA THR A 675 7.80 -38.67 -18.45
C THR A 675 7.70 -37.89 -17.17
N LEU A 676 6.52 -37.78 -16.59
CA LEU A 676 6.33 -37.22 -15.24
C LEU A 676 6.84 -38.22 -14.20
N GLU A 677 7.37 -37.70 -13.11
CA GLU A 677 7.62 -38.48 -11.91
C GLU A 677 6.31 -38.92 -11.23
N ASP A 678 6.33 -39.98 -10.43
CA ASP A 678 5.12 -40.49 -9.75
C ASP A 678 4.43 -39.41 -8.91
N ALA A 679 5.20 -38.57 -8.20
CA ALA A 679 4.66 -37.48 -7.38
C ALA A 679 3.98 -36.38 -8.24
N GLU A 680 4.47 -36.14 -9.44
CA GLU A 680 3.88 -35.19 -10.40
C GLU A 680 2.61 -35.76 -11.06
N ALA A 681 2.65 -37.05 -11.43
CA ALA A 681 1.55 -37.72 -12.11
C ALA A 681 0.23 -37.69 -11.33
N HIS A 682 0.30 -37.74 -9.98
CA HIS A 682 -0.88 -37.61 -9.11
C HIS A 682 -1.49 -36.20 -9.09
N ARG A 683 -0.77 -35.20 -9.58
CA ARG A 683 -1.19 -33.79 -9.57
C ARG A 683 -1.72 -33.30 -10.91
N VAL A 684 -1.74 -34.17 -11.94
CA VAL A 684 -2.14 -33.77 -13.30
C VAL A 684 -3.63 -33.43 -13.33
N ILE A 685 -3.95 -32.20 -13.71
CA ILE A 685 -5.31 -31.73 -13.95
C ILE A 685 -5.63 -31.62 -15.44
N ALA A 686 -4.63 -31.39 -16.27
CA ALA A 686 -4.76 -31.43 -17.73
C ALA A 686 -3.44 -31.81 -18.41
N ALA A 687 -3.56 -32.46 -19.58
CA ALA A 687 -2.47 -32.74 -20.50
C ALA A 687 -2.83 -32.12 -21.87
N ILE A 688 -1.99 -31.20 -22.34
CA ILE A 688 -2.26 -30.34 -23.51
C ILE A 688 -1.23 -30.67 -24.58
N GLY A 689 -1.69 -31.20 -25.72
CA GLY A 689 -0.82 -31.52 -26.85
C GLY A 689 -0.21 -30.28 -27.50
N LEU A 690 1.11 -30.26 -27.64
CA LEU A 690 1.82 -29.15 -28.28
C LEU A 690 2.00 -29.32 -29.79
N GLY A 691 1.75 -30.50 -30.35
CA GLY A 691 1.89 -30.77 -31.77
C GLY A 691 3.32 -30.66 -32.31
N HIS A 692 4.29 -30.89 -31.47
CA HIS A 692 5.68 -30.71 -31.78
C HIS A 692 6.23 -31.95 -32.47
N THR A 693 6.41 -31.91 -33.80
CA THR A 693 6.99 -32.96 -34.58
C THR A 693 8.33 -32.53 -35.16
N THR A 694 9.31 -33.42 -35.17
CA THR A 694 10.69 -33.10 -35.61
C THR A 694 10.82 -32.98 -37.11
N ASP A 695 10.09 -33.80 -37.87
CA ASP A 695 10.29 -33.92 -39.33
C ASP A 695 9.86 -32.69 -40.11
N SER A 696 8.88 -31.93 -39.56
CA SER A 696 8.30 -30.81 -40.27
C SER A 696 8.64 -29.42 -39.72
N THR A 697 8.99 -29.30 -38.45
CA THR A 697 9.02 -27.98 -37.76
C THR A 697 10.36 -27.56 -37.21
N ARG A 698 11.20 -28.47 -36.70
CA ARG A 698 12.49 -28.20 -36.06
C ARG A 698 12.43 -27.12 -34.97
N TYR A 699 11.31 -26.99 -34.24
CA TYR A 699 11.17 -26.11 -33.12
C TYR A 699 12.08 -26.55 -31.96
N GLY A 700 12.75 -25.58 -31.35
CA GLY A 700 13.66 -25.86 -30.23
C GLY A 700 12.92 -26.12 -28.93
N PHE A 701 13.57 -26.86 -28.04
CA PHE A 701 13.15 -26.99 -26.64
C PHE A 701 14.37 -27.25 -25.73
N GLN A 702 14.24 -26.83 -24.49
CA GLN A 702 15.33 -26.84 -23.52
C GLN A 702 14.80 -27.02 -22.09
N PHE A 703 15.56 -27.73 -21.24
CA PHE A 703 15.30 -27.91 -19.80
C PHE A 703 16.50 -27.35 -19.03
N GLY A 704 16.37 -26.15 -18.43
CA GLY A 704 17.50 -25.48 -17.82
C GLY A 704 18.69 -25.35 -18.75
N SER A 705 19.82 -25.94 -18.39
CA SER A 705 21.04 -25.99 -19.22
C SER A 705 21.03 -27.12 -20.28
N VAL A 706 20.05 -28.04 -20.25
CA VAL A 706 19.97 -29.20 -21.16
C VAL A 706 19.23 -28.82 -22.44
N ASN A 707 19.98 -28.76 -23.56
CA ASN A 707 19.41 -28.52 -24.88
C ASN A 707 18.90 -29.82 -25.50
N GLY A 708 17.60 -29.99 -25.62
CA GLY A 708 16.99 -31.04 -26.42
C GLY A 708 17.13 -30.77 -27.92
N LEU A 709 16.58 -29.67 -28.37
CA LEU A 709 16.81 -29.04 -29.68
C LEU A 709 17.14 -27.56 -29.45
N PRO A 710 18.14 -27.00 -30.16
CA PRO A 710 18.51 -25.60 -29.95
C PRO A 710 17.38 -24.63 -30.20
N LEU A 711 17.19 -23.69 -29.26
CA LEU A 711 16.26 -22.55 -29.46
C LEU A 711 16.78 -21.66 -30.58
N ARG A 712 15.90 -21.21 -31.47
CA ARG A 712 16.25 -20.45 -32.69
C ARG A 712 15.50 -19.12 -32.71
N ARG A 713 16.11 -18.10 -33.27
CA ARG A 713 15.42 -16.85 -33.61
C ARG A 713 14.38 -17.11 -34.72
N GLY A 714 13.31 -16.34 -34.71
CA GLY A 714 12.18 -16.44 -35.66
C GLY A 714 11.01 -17.29 -35.17
N TYR A 715 11.08 -17.80 -33.93
CA TYR A 715 10.01 -18.58 -33.30
C TYR A 715 9.67 -18.02 -31.92
N ALA A 716 8.38 -17.98 -31.58
CA ALA A 716 7.96 -17.66 -30.23
C ALA A 716 8.36 -18.78 -29.27
N THR A 717 8.81 -18.42 -28.10
CA THR A 717 9.22 -19.38 -27.08
C THR A 717 8.35 -19.26 -25.85
N LEU A 718 7.62 -20.33 -25.52
CA LEU A 718 6.93 -20.47 -24.25
C LEU A 718 7.98 -20.89 -23.20
N VAL A 719 8.16 -20.08 -22.16
CA VAL A 719 9.05 -20.34 -21.04
C VAL A 719 8.21 -20.62 -19.80
N LEU A 720 8.54 -21.68 -19.11
CA LEU A 720 7.86 -22.18 -17.91
C LEU A 720 8.87 -22.25 -16.77
N GLY A 721 8.45 -22.03 -15.55
CA GLY A 721 9.29 -22.15 -14.37
C GLY A 721 8.46 -22.19 -13.10
N ASN A 722 9.02 -22.81 -12.05
CA ASN A 722 8.32 -22.95 -10.79
C ASN A 722 8.19 -21.63 -10.01
N ALA A 723 9.19 -20.76 -10.15
CA ALA A 723 9.28 -19.50 -9.44
C ALA A 723 8.69 -18.30 -10.22
N ASN A 724 8.57 -18.43 -11.55
CA ASN A 724 8.17 -17.33 -12.43
C ASN A 724 6.87 -17.65 -13.17
N ALA A 725 6.10 -16.60 -13.49
CA ALA A 725 4.95 -16.72 -14.37
C ALA A 725 5.34 -17.29 -15.73
N PRO A 726 4.55 -18.19 -16.34
CA PRO A 726 4.71 -18.57 -17.73
C PRO A 726 4.75 -17.31 -18.61
N ARG A 727 5.68 -17.28 -19.61
CA ARG A 727 5.83 -16.15 -20.50
C ARG A 727 6.07 -16.60 -21.93
N ILE A 728 5.58 -15.82 -22.89
CA ILE A 728 5.85 -16.04 -24.31
C ILE A 728 6.81 -14.95 -24.78
N THR A 729 8.05 -15.32 -25.16
CA THR A 729 9.02 -14.37 -25.70
C THR A 729 8.78 -14.13 -27.19
N PRO A 730 9.11 -12.93 -27.71
CA PRO A 730 8.95 -12.63 -29.13
C PRO A 730 9.92 -13.43 -30.01
N PRO A 731 9.62 -13.61 -31.32
CA PRO A 731 10.47 -14.38 -32.23
C PRO A 731 11.90 -13.83 -32.41
N GLY A 732 12.09 -12.54 -32.18
CA GLY A 732 13.39 -11.88 -32.26
C GLY A 732 14.36 -12.22 -31.09
N GLU A 733 13.85 -12.84 -30.05
CA GLU A 733 14.57 -13.10 -28.79
C GLU A 733 14.71 -14.61 -28.53
N VAL A 734 15.91 -15.02 -28.12
CA VAL A 734 16.15 -16.36 -27.57
C VAL A 734 16.38 -16.17 -26.07
N PRO A 735 15.47 -16.68 -25.19
CA PRO A 735 15.60 -16.50 -23.77
C PRO A 735 16.80 -17.26 -23.20
N THR A 736 17.45 -16.66 -22.21
CA THR A 736 18.39 -17.37 -21.35
C THR A 736 17.59 -17.97 -20.19
N LEU A 737 17.68 -19.28 -19.99
CA LEU A 737 16.93 -19.99 -18.95
C LEU A 737 17.76 -20.10 -17.67
N THR A 738 17.07 -20.09 -16.55
CA THR A 738 17.60 -20.57 -15.26
C THR A 738 17.53 -22.09 -15.22
N ASP A 739 18.18 -22.74 -14.24
CA ASP A 739 18.21 -24.19 -14.15
C ASP A 739 16.83 -24.83 -13.88
N ASP A 740 15.90 -24.07 -13.31
CA ASP A 740 14.53 -24.47 -13.02
C ASP A 740 13.51 -24.10 -14.12
N GLU A 741 13.96 -23.43 -15.19
CA GLU A 741 13.09 -23.06 -16.30
C GLU A 741 13.13 -24.09 -17.43
N GLU A 742 12.00 -24.25 -18.08
CA GLU A 742 11.79 -25.06 -19.27
C GLU A 742 11.31 -24.19 -20.42
N ALA A 743 11.73 -24.48 -21.62
CA ALA A 743 11.32 -23.72 -22.78
C ALA A 743 10.96 -24.60 -23.98
N VAL A 744 9.92 -24.21 -24.70
CA VAL A 744 9.51 -24.84 -25.95
C VAL A 744 9.10 -23.79 -26.98
N GLN A 745 9.58 -23.93 -28.20
CA GLN A 745 9.21 -23.08 -29.33
C GLN A 745 7.95 -23.56 -30.00
N LEU A 746 7.07 -22.61 -30.33
CA LEU A 746 5.77 -22.85 -30.94
C LEU A 746 5.49 -21.85 -32.05
N PRO A 747 4.62 -22.20 -33.02
CA PRO A 747 4.22 -21.26 -34.04
C PRO A 747 3.48 -20.05 -33.47
N LEU A 748 3.85 -18.85 -33.91
CA LEU A 748 3.20 -17.63 -33.50
C LEU A 748 1.94 -17.39 -34.35
N LEU A 749 0.84 -17.03 -33.67
CA LEU A 749 -0.43 -16.62 -34.30
C LEU A 749 -0.72 -15.15 -34.14
N VAL A 750 -0.23 -14.55 -33.04
CA VAL A 750 -0.42 -13.14 -32.71
C VAL A 750 0.87 -12.58 -32.12
N GLU A 751 1.30 -11.42 -32.62
CA GLU A 751 2.36 -10.60 -32.06
C GLU A 751 1.83 -9.18 -31.84
N ASP A 752 2.05 -8.65 -30.64
CA ASP A 752 1.60 -7.31 -30.20
C ASP A 752 0.12 -7.02 -30.55
N GLY A 753 -0.75 -8.01 -30.32
CA GLY A 753 -2.18 -7.91 -30.59
C GLY A 753 -2.56 -7.98 -32.07
N LYS A 754 -1.63 -8.28 -32.97
CA LYS A 754 -1.89 -8.37 -34.42
C LYS A 754 -1.77 -9.81 -34.89
N LEU A 755 -2.69 -10.20 -35.78
CA LEU A 755 -2.69 -11.53 -36.42
C LEU A 755 -1.50 -11.69 -37.35
N GLU A 756 -0.73 -12.72 -37.13
CA GLU A 756 0.32 -13.20 -38.03
C GLU A 756 -0.26 -13.85 -39.29
N PRO A 757 0.45 -13.81 -40.45
CA PRO A 757 0.00 -14.43 -41.70
C PRO A 757 -0.41 -15.90 -41.55
N ARG A 758 0.34 -16.65 -40.71
CA ARG A 758 0.07 -18.06 -40.42
C ARG A 758 -1.30 -18.30 -39.81
N ALA A 759 -1.82 -17.39 -39.01
CA ALA A 759 -3.15 -17.51 -38.40
C ALA A 759 -4.26 -17.60 -39.47
N ARG A 760 -4.07 -16.96 -40.61
CA ARG A 760 -5.03 -16.87 -41.74
C ARG A 760 -4.89 -17.97 -42.77
N GLU A 761 -3.92 -18.87 -42.64
CA GLU A 761 -3.75 -20.02 -43.54
C GLU A 761 -4.95 -20.94 -43.41
N ARG A 762 -5.73 -21.00 -44.51
CA ARG A 762 -6.89 -21.88 -44.59
C ARG A 762 -6.48 -23.31 -44.94
N GLY A 763 -7.17 -24.25 -44.37
CA GLY A 763 -6.98 -25.66 -44.64
C GLY A 763 -8.28 -26.43 -44.41
N GLU A 764 -8.18 -27.70 -44.14
CA GLU A 764 -9.33 -28.50 -43.74
C GLU A 764 -9.90 -28.07 -42.39
N MET A 765 -11.21 -28.26 -42.23
CA MET A 765 -11.87 -28.15 -40.93
C MET A 765 -11.25 -29.14 -39.95
N ARG A 766 -10.54 -28.63 -38.98
CA ARG A 766 -9.81 -29.41 -37.96
C ARG A 766 -10.01 -28.82 -36.59
N ARG A 767 -9.83 -29.65 -35.59
CA ARG A 767 -9.68 -29.17 -34.22
C ARG A 767 -8.38 -28.41 -34.13
N ARG A 768 -8.46 -27.15 -33.72
CA ARG A 768 -7.32 -26.24 -33.53
C ARG A 768 -7.29 -25.77 -32.12
N ALA A 769 -6.11 -25.46 -31.61
CA ALA A 769 -5.94 -24.86 -30.30
C ALA A 769 -4.81 -23.83 -30.33
N ALA A 770 -4.88 -22.94 -29.36
CA ALA A 770 -3.88 -21.91 -29.13
C ALA A 770 -3.76 -21.62 -27.63
N LEU A 771 -2.62 -21.08 -27.24
CA LEU A 771 -2.31 -20.69 -25.86
C LEU A 771 -1.83 -19.25 -25.85
N CYS A 772 -2.20 -18.52 -24.81
CA CYS A 772 -1.61 -17.24 -24.46
C CYS A 772 -1.38 -17.10 -22.95
N VAL A 773 -0.59 -16.10 -22.60
CA VAL A 773 -0.45 -15.61 -21.24
C VAL A 773 -1.01 -14.19 -21.19
N THR A 774 -1.94 -13.93 -20.29
CA THR A 774 -2.55 -12.61 -20.14
C THR A 774 -1.62 -11.66 -19.37
N PRO A 775 -1.84 -10.33 -19.43
CA PRO A 775 -1.13 -9.37 -18.59
C PRO A 775 -1.27 -9.62 -17.07
N THR A 776 -2.33 -10.31 -16.67
CA THR A 776 -2.56 -10.73 -15.28
C THR A 776 -1.97 -12.11 -14.97
N ASN A 777 -1.01 -12.57 -15.76
CA ASN A 777 -0.27 -13.83 -15.61
C ASN A 777 -1.14 -15.10 -15.66
N ARG A 778 -2.35 -15.07 -16.25
CA ARG A 778 -3.17 -16.26 -16.48
C ARG A 778 -2.78 -16.96 -17.77
N VAL A 779 -2.65 -18.26 -17.73
CA VAL A 779 -2.55 -19.08 -18.93
C VAL A 779 -3.95 -19.38 -19.42
N ILE A 780 -4.24 -19.02 -20.67
CA ILE A 780 -5.52 -19.33 -21.34
C ILE A 780 -5.26 -20.25 -22.52
N VAL A 781 -5.97 -21.35 -22.56
CA VAL A 781 -5.98 -22.28 -23.67
C VAL A 781 -7.34 -22.22 -24.37
N ALA A 782 -7.31 -21.96 -25.67
CA ALA A 782 -8.49 -21.86 -26.52
C ALA A 782 -8.52 -23.01 -27.53
N GLN A 783 -9.70 -23.54 -27.82
CA GLN A 783 -9.88 -24.60 -28.81
C GLN A 783 -11.20 -24.46 -29.57
N GLY A 784 -11.22 -25.01 -30.78
CA GLY A 784 -12.41 -25.05 -31.61
C GLY A 784 -12.14 -25.80 -32.91
N THR A 785 -13.23 -26.11 -33.70
CA THR A 785 -13.11 -26.78 -34.99
C THR A 785 -13.26 -25.72 -36.09
N HIS A 786 -12.17 -25.44 -36.82
CA HIS A 786 -12.09 -24.35 -37.79
C HIS A 786 -11.17 -24.70 -38.97
N ASP A 787 -11.35 -24.00 -40.09
CA ASP A 787 -10.51 -24.13 -41.28
C ASP A 787 -9.21 -23.29 -41.19
N ALA A 788 -9.18 -22.28 -40.31
CA ALA A 788 -8.02 -21.43 -40.01
C ALA A 788 -7.89 -21.17 -38.51
N SER A 789 -6.74 -20.66 -38.05
CA SER A 789 -6.50 -20.35 -36.64
C SER A 789 -6.85 -18.89 -36.28
N ASP A 790 -7.23 -18.06 -37.28
CA ASP A 790 -7.51 -16.63 -37.12
C ASP A 790 -8.67 -16.36 -36.14
N GLY A 791 -9.71 -17.17 -36.14
CA GLY A 791 -10.83 -17.00 -35.23
C GLY A 791 -10.47 -17.28 -33.75
N ILE A 792 -9.69 -18.32 -33.48
CA ILE A 792 -9.21 -18.64 -32.13
C ILE A 792 -8.25 -17.54 -31.67
N ALA A 793 -7.34 -17.11 -32.57
CA ALA A 793 -6.41 -16.02 -32.27
C ALA A 793 -7.16 -14.70 -31.98
N ALA A 794 -8.21 -14.37 -32.78
CA ALA A 794 -9.04 -13.19 -32.52
C ALA A 794 -9.79 -13.26 -31.17
N ALA A 795 -10.25 -14.44 -30.78
CA ALA A 795 -10.85 -14.63 -29.45
C ALA A 795 -9.86 -14.33 -28.31
N LEU A 796 -8.63 -14.80 -28.43
CA LEU A 796 -7.60 -14.56 -27.44
C LEU A 796 -7.13 -13.09 -27.42
N ILE A 797 -7.05 -12.41 -28.56
CA ILE A 797 -6.82 -10.95 -28.62
C ILE A 797 -7.93 -10.21 -27.85
N LYS A 798 -9.20 -10.59 -28.06
CA LYS A 798 -10.32 -9.96 -27.38
C LYS A 798 -10.28 -10.14 -25.85
N ILE A 799 -9.69 -11.22 -25.36
CA ILE A 799 -9.45 -11.48 -23.93
C ILE A 799 -8.29 -10.62 -23.39
N GLY A 800 -7.47 -10.02 -24.25
CA GLY A 800 -6.35 -9.15 -23.87
C GLY A 800 -4.98 -9.78 -24.09
N CYS A 801 -4.87 -10.88 -24.81
CA CYS A 801 -3.59 -11.52 -25.13
C CYS A 801 -2.82 -10.74 -26.18
N SER A 802 -1.61 -10.29 -25.86
CA SER A 802 -0.72 -9.61 -26.81
C SER A 802 0.05 -10.59 -27.71
N ARG A 803 0.34 -11.80 -27.20
CA ARG A 803 1.00 -12.90 -27.92
C ARG A 803 0.22 -14.19 -27.79
N VAL A 804 0.09 -14.91 -28.92
CA VAL A 804 -0.65 -16.17 -28.98
C VAL A 804 0.17 -17.17 -29.77
N VAL A 805 0.37 -18.36 -29.20
CA VAL A 805 1.05 -19.47 -29.89
C VAL A 805 0.05 -20.56 -30.26
N GLU A 806 0.29 -21.19 -31.41
CA GLU A 806 -0.51 -22.32 -31.91
C GLU A 806 -0.07 -23.59 -31.16
N LEU A 807 -1.06 -24.37 -30.74
CA LEU A 807 -0.86 -25.72 -30.21
C LEU A 807 -1.13 -26.76 -31.30
N ASP A 808 -1.36 -28.02 -30.90
CA ASP A 808 -1.66 -29.08 -31.88
C ASP A 808 -2.92 -28.74 -32.71
N ARG A 809 -2.87 -29.05 -34.02
CA ARG A 809 -3.94 -28.89 -34.99
C ARG A 809 -4.24 -30.16 -35.77
N GLY A 810 -3.78 -31.29 -35.29
CA GLY A 810 -3.94 -32.56 -35.96
C GLY A 810 -5.20 -33.32 -35.56
N SER A 811 -5.64 -34.25 -36.40
CA SER A 811 -6.68 -35.20 -36.04
C SER A 811 -6.20 -36.32 -35.13
N HIS A 812 -4.87 -36.51 -35.05
CA HIS A 812 -4.23 -37.57 -34.25
C HIS A 812 -3.78 -37.09 -32.88
N HIS A 813 -3.64 -35.76 -32.68
CA HIS A 813 -3.15 -35.16 -31.45
C HIS A 813 -4.11 -34.02 -31.09
N PRO A 814 -5.24 -34.29 -30.44
CA PRO A 814 -6.22 -33.26 -30.09
C PRO A 814 -5.62 -32.29 -29.11
N ALA A 815 -5.99 -31.02 -29.24
CA ALA A 815 -5.46 -29.90 -28.49
C ALA A 815 -5.50 -30.12 -26.97
N PHE A 816 -6.57 -30.74 -26.47
CA PHE A 816 -6.61 -31.31 -25.14
C PHE A 816 -6.60 -32.82 -25.25
N THR A 817 -5.48 -33.40 -24.93
CA THR A 817 -5.35 -34.86 -24.91
C THR A 817 -6.23 -35.42 -23.82
N HIS A 818 -6.11 -34.89 -22.60
CA HIS A 818 -6.93 -35.34 -21.46
C HIS A 818 -7.12 -34.21 -20.46
N ARG A 819 -8.21 -34.26 -19.73
CA ARG A 819 -8.49 -33.44 -18.54
C ARG A 819 -8.83 -34.34 -17.37
N ALA A 820 -8.48 -33.92 -16.17
CA ALA A 820 -8.93 -34.62 -14.95
C ALA A 820 -10.45 -34.68 -14.93
N GLY A 821 -11.00 -35.81 -14.51
CA GLY A 821 -12.43 -36.04 -14.56
C GLY A 821 -13.00 -36.47 -15.92
N SER A 822 -12.18 -36.55 -16.99
CA SER A 822 -12.56 -37.10 -18.27
C SER A 822 -12.65 -38.65 -18.23
N GLU A 823 -13.32 -39.24 -19.22
CA GLU A 823 -13.45 -40.73 -19.32
C GLU A 823 -12.08 -41.41 -19.42
N LEU A 824 -11.09 -40.73 -20.03
CA LEU A 824 -9.73 -41.22 -20.14
C LEU A 824 -8.82 -40.34 -19.26
N PRO A 825 -8.27 -40.89 -18.17
CA PRO A 825 -7.35 -40.15 -17.29
C PRO A 825 -6.06 -39.80 -18.03
N PRO A 826 -5.38 -38.71 -17.65
CA PRO A 826 -4.06 -38.39 -18.14
C PRO A 826 -3.05 -39.51 -17.84
N VAL A 827 -2.10 -39.72 -18.75
CA VAL A 827 -0.98 -40.62 -18.57
C VAL A 827 0.32 -39.84 -18.32
N ALA A 828 1.30 -40.47 -17.70
CA ALA A 828 2.56 -39.84 -17.34
C ALA A 828 3.44 -39.46 -18.54
N SER A 829 3.20 -40.01 -19.73
CA SER A 829 3.95 -39.71 -20.96
C SER A 829 3.09 -39.92 -22.20
N TYR A 830 3.46 -39.21 -23.26
CA TYR A 830 2.81 -39.28 -24.59
C TYR A 830 3.86 -39.48 -25.69
N GLU A 831 3.43 -39.94 -26.88
CA GLU A 831 4.35 -40.13 -28.01
C GLU A 831 4.88 -38.78 -28.55
N THR A 832 4.10 -37.70 -28.47
CA THR A 832 4.43 -36.34 -28.88
C THR A 832 4.58 -35.42 -27.67
N SER A 833 5.15 -34.25 -27.88
CA SER A 833 5.34 -33.28 -26.80
C SER A 833 4.04 -32.80 -26.19
N VAL A 834 4.06 -32.63 -24.89
CA VAL A 834 2.89 -32.28 -24.09
C VAL A 834 3.24 -31.23 -23.03
N LEU A 835 2.27 -30.36 -22.76
CA LEU A 835 2.27 -29.44 -21.63
C LEU A 835 1.34 -30.01 -20.56
N PHE A 836 1.89 -30.35 -19.41
CA PHE A 836 1.10 -30.76 -18.27
C PHE A 836 0.73 -29.55 -17.40
N ALA A 837 -0.54 -29.46 -17.04
CA ALA A 837 -1.03 -28.58 -16.01
C ALA A 837 -1.13 -29.38 -14.71
N LEU A 838 -0.32 -29.04 -13.72
CA LEU A 838 -0.22 -29.74 -12.44
C LEU A 838 -0.86 -28.90 -11.35
N GLY A 839 -1.81 -29.49 -10.63
CA GLY A 839 -2.39 -28.86 -9.43
C GLY A 839 -1.33 -28.69 -8.34
N ARG A 840 -1.27 -27.55 -7.73
CA ARG A 840 -0.51 -27.32 -6.52
C ARG A 840 -1.41 -26.81 -5.41
N PRO A 841 -1.16 -27.20 -4.15
CA PRO A 841 -1.97 -26.72 -3.06
C PRO A 841 -1.82 -25.19 -2.96
N MET A 842 -2.94 -24.51 -2.80
CA MET A 842 -2.93 -23.09 -2.52
C MET A 842 -2.39 -22.88 -1.11
N LEU A 843 -1.23 -22.26 -1.02
CA LEU A 843 -0.63 -21.86 0.25
C LEU A 843 -1.47 -20.74 0.91
N PRO A 844 -1.30 -20.48 2.20
CA PRO A 844 -2.05 -19.45 2.92
C PRO A 844 -1.98 -18.01 2.36
N GLY A 845 -1.15 -17.73 1.36
CA GLY A 845 -1.10 -16.44 0.64
C GLY A 845 -0.30 -15.33 1.34
N ALA A 846 0.26 -15.62 2.52
CA ALA A 846 1.22 -14.74 3.19
C ALA A 846 2.58 -15.44 3.28
N PHE A 847 3.67 -14.69 3.14
CA PHE A 847 5.01 -15.27 3.09
C PHE A 847 6.07 -14.36 3.72
N ARG A 848 7.17 -14.99 4.14
CA ARG A 848 8.37 -14.27 4.54
C ARG A 848 9.04 -13.71 3.29
N TRP A 849 8.96 -12.40 3.10
CA TRP A 849 9.60 -11.73 1.98
C TRP A 849 11.11 -11.57 2.24
N LYS A 850 11.92 -12.28 1.45
CA LYS A 850 13.38 -12.18 1.44
C LYS A 850 13.78 -11.85 0.00
N PRO A 851 13.87 -10.57 -0.37
CA PRO A 851 14.27 -10.20 -1.72
C PRO A 851 15.74 -10.58 -1.92
N ASP A 852 16.01 -11.64 -2.68
CA ASP A 852 17.35 -12.00 -3.08
C ASP A 852 17.97 -10.87 -3.89
N GLY A 853 19.24 -10.55 -3.63
CA GLY A 853 19.93 -9.45 -4.28
C GLY A 853 20.09 -9.57 -5.81
N VAL A 854 19.53 -10.61 -6.43
CA VAL A 854 19.67 -10.97 -7.84
C VAL A 854 18.45 -10.62 -8.69
N THR A 855 17.26 -10.48 -8.13
CA THR A 855 16.08 -10.06 -8.90
C THR A 855 16.11 -8.55 -9.09
N GLN A 856 16.98 -8.08 -9.96
CA GLN A 856 16.84 -6.74 -10.52
C GLN A 856 15.63 -6.75 -11.45
N SER A 857 14.52 -6.18 -10.98
CA SER A 857 13.46 -5.79 -11.90
C SER A 857 14.06 -4.79 -12.89
N LYS A 858 14.17 -5.22 -14.15
CA LYS A 858 14.60 -4.33 -15.24
C LYS A 858 13.49 -3.37 -15.70
N THR A 859 12.31 -3.45 -15.11
CA THR A 859 11.24 -2.49 -15.39
C THR A 859 11.54 -1.27 -14.53
N PRO A 860 11.95 -0.13 -15.10
CA PRO A 860 12.14 1.07 -14.31
C PRO A 860 10.81 1.38 -13.63
N THR A 861 10.82 1.47 -12.31
CA THR A 861 9.77 2.22 -11.63
C THR A 861 9.77 3.58 -12.31
N SER A 862 8.60 4.11 -12.61
CA SER A 862 8.47 5.41 -13.30
C SER A 862 9.15 6.58 -12.56
N TYR A 863 9.95 6.31 -11.52
CA TYR A 863 10.57 7.29 -10.65
C TYR A 863 12.01 6.89 -10.30
N ASP A 864 12.94 7.84 -10.51
CA ASP A 864 14.27 7.77 -9.90
C ASP A 864 14.13 8.26 -8.45
N TYR A 865 14.41 7.39 -7.49
CA TYR A 865 14.34 7.76 -6.07
C TYR A 865 15.58 8.53 -5.68
N PRO A 866 15.46 9.70 -5.01
CA PRO A 866 16.60 10.26 -4.34
C PRO A 866 17.09 9.30 -3.26
N ALA A 867 18.42 9.18 -3.11
CA ALA A 867 18.99 8.37 -2.05
C ALA A 867 18.38 8.77 -0.68
N PRO A 868 18.09 7.81 0.21
CA PRO A 868 17.48 8.08 1.52
C PRO A 868 18.23 9.13 2.35
N ASP A 869 19.53 9.28 2.12
CA ASP A 869 20.40 10.29 2.77
C ASP A 869 20.25 11.69 2.19
N ALA A 870 19.58 11.86 1.05
CA ALA A 870 19.33 13.17 0.44
C ALA A 870 18.23 13.96 1.17
N ARG A 871 17.49 13.38 2.09
CA ARG A 871 16.56 14.10 2.96
C ARG A 871 17.34 14.71 4.12
N PRO A 872 17.21 16.02 4.40
CA PRO A 872 17.77 16.58 5.61
C PRO A 872 17.11 15.91 6.81
N ARG A 873 17.83 14.99 7.44
CA ARG A 873 17.48 14.58 8.81
C ARG A 873 17.46 15.87 9.61
N LYS A 874 16.33 16.26 10.19
CA LYS A 874 16.29 17.26 11.26
C LYS A 874 17.28 16.78 12.30
N ARG A 875 18.52 17.32 12.26
CA ARG A 875 19.49 17.12 13.32
C ARG A 875 18.82 17.67 14.58
N LYS A 876 18.46 16.81 15.50
CA LYS A 876 18.26 17.24 16.88
C LYS A 876 19.51 18.03 17.24
N ARG A 877 19.39 19.31 17.58
CA ARG A 877 20.42 20.02 18.30
C ARG A 877 20.64 19.21 19.59
N HIS A 878 21.70 18.46 19.64
CA HIS A 878 22.37 18.15 20.89
C HIS A 878 23.05 19.45 21.30
N ASP A 879 22.47 20.15 22.22
CA ASP A 879 23.19 21.14 23.02
C ASP A 879 24.22 20.36 23.82
N SER A 880 25.43 20.29 23.27
CA SER A 880 26.64 19.93 23.99
C SER A 880 27.13 21.20 24.69
N GLU A 881 26.52 21.56 25.79
CA GLU A 881 27.12 22.37 26.82
C GLU A 881 27.30 21.50 28.06
N HIS A 882 28.51 20.99 28.21
CA HIS A 882 29.24 20.84 29.48
C HIS A 882 30.58 20.14 29.22
N ALA A 883 31.55 20.94 28.88
CA ALA A 883 32.96 20.65 29.16
C ALA A 883 33.74 21.96 29.16
N ALA A 884 33.84 22.57 30.29
CA ALA A 884 34.94 23.41 30.72
C ALA A 884 34.95 23.44 32.25
N GLU A 885 35.82 22.81 32.86
CA GLU A 885 37.06 23.28 33.45
C GLU A 885 37.33 22.79 34.89
N PRO A 886 38.50 23.04 35.40
CA PRO A 886 39.85 23.10 34.86
C PRO A 886 40.68 21.87 35.21
#